data_8a0bfe0af8dded2328274488ccccc1cd
#
_entry.id   8a0bfe0af8dded2328274488ccccc1cd
#
_cell.length_a   1.000
_cell.length_b   1.000
_cell.length_c   1.000
_cell.angle_alpha   90.00
_cell.angle_beta   90.00
_cell.angle_gamma   90.00
#
_symmetry.space_group_name_H-M   'P 1'
#
loop_
_entity.id
_entity.type
_entity.pdbx_description
1 polymer ?
#
loop_
_entity_poly.entity_id
_entity_poly.type
_entity_poly.pdbx_seq_one_letter_code
_entity_poly.pdbx_strand_id
1 'polypeptide(L)'
;MVKKFVYGTPFETEAVVKEIPSSEGNPDYGTFSTENGFSFTTKLADEDMVFGLGEANRGINKRGFLYISDCADDPNHVESKTSLYAAHNFIIISGKTHVGFFFDYPGTLRFDIGYTTSDTMTVSCENADLYVYMITGDSDLDIVKQFRGIIGRSNIAPKFAFGYGQSRWGYKTEDDFRTVVKKYRENHVPLDMVYMDIDYMQDYKDFTVNEERFPDFEGFVQDMKKEKIHLVPIIDAGVKVEEGYDIYEEGCEKGYFCRREDGSYFEATVWPGWTHFPDVLNADARKWFGDKYDVLVSKGIDAFWNDMNEPSIFYSQEGLADFKETAKKYVEGDPEVPHYMVGGKLQALANNHEDYKRFYHNVNGEQVRHDKVHNLFGYNMTRSAGEAFERISPDKRILMFSRSSYIGMHRYGGIWTGDNCSWWSHILLNLKMMPSLNMCGFLYTGADLGGFGTNTTRDLLLRWLALGVFTPLMRNHAALGTREQEPYQFEHIEDFRNVIGVRYRLVPYLYSEYMKAALNDDMYFKPLAFVYPDDKLARNTEDQLMIGNEIMIAPVYTQNAIGRYVYLPEEMMFVKFLGNGNMFQEVLPKGIHYVEVALNEVPLFIRKGCAIPVADFAESIPDIKEESIRMVGYEGASYERYTDDGVSRI
;
A
#
# COMPACT_ATOMS: atom_id res chain seq x y z
N MET A 1 -11.74 18.21 17.46
CA MET A 1 -12.96 18.77 16.80
C MET A 1 -12.73 18.82 15.30
N VAL A 2 -13.72 18.42 14.49
CA VAL A 2 -13.62 18.45 13.01
C VAL A 2 -14.51 19.56 12.47
N LYS A 3 -13.98 20.40 11.58
CA LYS A 3 -14.70 21.46 10.83
C LYS A 3 -14.55 21.18 9.33
N LYS A 4 -15.64 21.32 8.55
CA LYS A 4 -15.66 21.19 7.09
C LYS A 4 -15.82 22.57 6.45
N PHE A 5 -14.99 22.90 5.49
CA PHE A 5 -15.07 24.11 4.68
C PHE A 5 -15.25 23.73 3.21
N VAL A 6 -16.05 24.51 2.48
CA VAL A 6 -16.40 24.23 1.08
C VAL A 6 -15.89 25.38 0.22
N TYR A 7 -15.09 25.08 -0.78
CA TYR A 7 -14.61 26.01 -1.78
C TYR A 7 -15.18 25.63 -3.14
N GLY A 8 -15.67 26.58 -3.91
CA GLY A 8 -16.24 26.36 -5.24
C GLY A 8 -17.37 25.34 -5.28
N THR A 9 -17.31 24.42 -6.24
CA THR A 9 -18.24 23.30 -6.42
C THR A 9 -17.47 21.97 -6.42
N PRO A 10 -17.15 21.44 -5.21
CA PRO A 10 -16.33 20.25 -5.08
C PRO A 10 -16.94 19.01 -5.73
N PHE A 11 -16.11 18.18 -6.30
CA PHE A 11 -16.49 16.81 -6.69
C PHE A 11 -16.70 15.96 -5.43
N GLU A 12 -17.78 15.19 -5.37
CA GLU A 12 -18.05 14.29 -4.24
C GLU A 12 -17.22 13.01 -4.39
N THR A 13 -16.15 12.91 -3.62
CA THR A 13 -15.21 11.78 -3.66
C THR A 13 -15.68 10.57 -2.85
N GLU A 14 -16.63 10.76 -1.96
CA GLU A 14 -17.07 9.79 -0.95
C GLU A 14 -15.92 9.32 -0.01
N ALA A 15 -14.85 10.11 0.09
CA ALA A 15 -13.76 9.83 1.03
C ALA A 15 -14.22 9.93 2.49
N VAL A 16 -15.04 10.95 2.79
CA VAL A 16 -15.65 11.17 4.11
C VAL A 16 -17.05 10.60 4.11
N VAL A 17 -17.34 9.72 5.05
CA VAL A 17 -18.65 9.02 5.16
C VAL A 17 -19.52 9.54 6.30
N LYS A 18 -18.91 10.30 7.23
CA LYS A 18 -19.66 10.92 8.32
C LYS A 18 -20.13 12.31 7.89
N GLU A 19 -21.41 12.57 8.05
CA GLU A 19 -21.95 13.90 7.81
C GLU A 19 -21.34 14.94 8.76
N ILE A 20 -20.74 15.98 8.19
CA ILE A 20 -20.17 17.12 8.92
C ILE A 20 -20.74 18.39 8.33
N PRO A 21 -21.45 19.19 9.13
CA PRO A 21 -21.99 20.47 8.69
C PRO A 21 -20.88 21.41 8.19
N SER A 22 -21.14 22.12 7.11
CA SER A 22 -20.20 23.11 6.58
C SER A 22 -20.06 24.29 7.55
N SER A 23 -18.83 24.71 7.77
CA SER A 23 -18.49 25.92 8.55
C SER A 23 -18.46 27.11 7.62
N GLU A 24 -18.81 28.28 8.16
CA GLU A 24 -18.73 29.54 7.43
C GLU A 24 -17.29 30.11 7.42
N GLY A 25 -16.94 30.82 6.35
CA GLY A 25 -15.63 31.47 6.19
C GLY A 25 -14.47 30.51 5.90
N ASN A 26 -13.28 30.90 6.33
CA ASN A 26 -12.06 30.08 6.21
C ASN A 26 -11.69 29.45 7.56
N PRO A 27 -10.87 28.37 7.56
CA PRO A 27 -10.26 27.88 8.79
C PRO A 27 -9.51 28.99 9.55
N ASP A 28 -9.51 28.90 10.86
CA ASP A 28 -8.84 29.83 11.78
C ASP A 28 -7.32 29.52 11.96
N TYR A 29 -6.74 28.81 11.01
CA TYR A 29 -5.33 28.43 10.98
C TYR A 29 -4.75 28.64 9.57
N GLY A 30 -3.67 29.42 9.44
CA GLY A 30 -3.07 29.75 8.15
C GLY A 30 -3.88 30.75 7.31
N THR A 31 -3.55 30.85 6.05
CA THR A 31 -4.18 31.76 5.08
C THR A 31 -4.67 30.97 3.86
N PHE A 32 -5.88 31.24 3.43
CA PHE A 32 -6.55 30.60 2.30
C PHE A 32 -6.81 31.62 1.18
N SER A 33 -6.56 31.24 -0.08
CA SER A 33 -6.88 32.05 -1.25
C SER A 33 -7.48 31.21 -2.37
N THR A 34 -8.42 31.81 -3.10
CA THR A 34 -9.07 31.19 -4.29
C THR A 34 -8.94 32.08 -5.54
N GLU A 35 -8.04 33.05 -5.55
CA GLU A 35 -7.90 34.02 -6.66
C GLU A 35 -7.30 33.40 -7.92
N ASN A 36 -6.34 32.45 -7.78
CA ASN A 36 -5.67 31.78 -8.89
C ASN A 36 -5.60 30.27 -8.61
N GLY A 37 -6.75 29.60 -8.63
CA GLY A 37 -6.88 28.24 -8.09
C GLY A 37 -7.01 28.29 -6.57
N PHE A 38 -6.70 27.20 -5.90
CA PHE A 38 -6.70 27.13 -4.44
C PHE A 38 -5.28 27.19 -3.87
N SER A 39 -5.11 27.92 -2.79
CA SER A 39 -3.91 27.85 -1.98
C SER A 39 -4.19 27.98 -0.49
N PHE A 40 -3.49 27.18 0.29
CA PHE A 40 -3.39 27.29 1.75
C PHE A 40 -1.92 27.54 2.10
N THR A 41 -1.63 28.54 2.91
CA THR A 41 -0.26 28.87 3.34
C THR A 41 -0.21 29.07 4.85
N THR A 42 0.78 28.51 5.52
CA THR A 42 1.05 28.70 6.94
C THR A 42 2.53 28.78 7.25
N LYS A 43 2.88 29.44 8.34
CA LYS A 43 4.24 29.43 8.87
C LYS A 43 4.49 28.18 9.71
N LEU A 44 5.69 27.66 9.61
CA LEU A 44 6.21 26.56 10.43
C LEU A 44 7.25 27.10 11.40
N ALA A 45 7.06 26.89 12.70
CA ALA A 45 8.09 27.14 13.69
C ALA A 45 9.27 26.13 13.53
N ASP A 46 10.42 26.42 14.12
CA ASP A 46 11.62 25.58 13.95
C ASP A 46 11.41 24.14 14.41
N GLU A 47 10.62 23.94 15.45
CA GLU A 47 10.32 22.63 16.05
C GLU A 47 9.06 21.94 15.48
N ASP A 48 8.32 22.60 14.57
CA ASP A 48 7.16 22.00 13.95
C ASP A 48 7.55 20.88 13.01
N MET A 49 6.87 19.75 13.12
CA MET A 49 6.94 18.62 12.23
C MET A 49 5.65 18.51 11.41
N VAL A 50 5.74 17.95 10.22
CA VAL A 50 4.57 17.69 9.39
C VAL A 50 4.51 16.20 9.07
N PHE A 51 3.45 15.53 9.47
CA PHE A 51 3.22 14.10 9.23
C PHE A 51 2.11 13.89 8.23
N GLY A 52 1.99 12.68 7.67
CA GLY A 52 0.89 12.31 6.78
C GLY A 52 1.31 11.99 5.35
N LEU A 53 0.46 12.33 4.38
CA LEU A 53 0.59 12.06 2.95
C LEU A 53 0.63 10.56 2.59
N GLY A 54 0.30 9.65 3.52
CA GLY A 54 0.18 8.21 3.28
C GLY A 54 1.39 7.61 2.56
N GLU A 55 1.18 7.16 1.32
CA GLU A 55 2.25 6.68 0.46
C GLU A 55 3.01 7.87 -0.14
N ALA A 56 4.08 8.24 0.52
CA ALA A 56 4.95 9.32 0.07
C ALA A 56 6.40 8.99 0.40
N ASN A 57 7.28 9.41 -0.49
CA ASN A 57 8.72 9.19 -0.37
C ASN A 57 9.32 9.91 0.86
N ARG A 58 10.58 9.63 1.16
CA ARG A 58 11.41 10.29 2.18
C ARG A 58 11.03 9.95 3.63
N GLY A 59 11.05 10.95 4.54
CA GLY A 59 10.90 10.76 5.98
C GLY A 59 9.47 10.56 6.49
N ILE A 60 9.35 10.22 7.77
CA ILE A 60 8.09 10.27 8.53
C ILE A 60 7.68 11.74 8.67
N ASN A 61 8.63 12.61 9.07
CA ASN A 61 8.47 14.06 8.97
C ASN A 61 8.62 14.50 7.51
N LYS A 62 7.58 15.10 6.96
CA LYS A 62 7.50 15.54 5.55
C LYS A 62 8.13 16.90 5.30
N ARG A 63 8.59 17.61 6.34
CA ARG A 63 9.19 18.95 6.22
C ARG A 63 10.48 18.92 5.41
N GLY A 64 10.70 19.98 4.62
CA GLY A 64 11.90 20.18 3.79
C GLY A 64 11.77 19.63 2.37
N PHE A 65 10.58 19.20 1.94
CA PHE A 65 10.37 18.57 0.64
C PHE A 65 9.09 19.05 -0.06
N LEU A 66 9.07 18.78 -1.37
CA LEU A 66 7.94 18.98 -2.26
C LEU A 66 7.30 17.62 -2.56
N TYR A 67 5.97 17.55 -2.43
CA TYR A 67 5.18 16.39 -2.79
C TYR A 67 4.08 16.79 -3.78
N ILE A 68 3.86 15.93 -4.76
CA ILE A 68 2.76 16.04 -5.71
C ILE A 68 1.83 14.86 -5.44
N SER A 69 0.62 15.16 -4.99
CA SER A 69 -0.40 14.14 -4.79
C SER A 69 -1.09 13.86 -6.11
N ASP A 70 -0.63 12.83 -6.79
CA ASP A 70 -1.03 12.42 -8.14
C ASP A 70 -0.64 10.96 -8.33
N CYS A 71 -1.61 10.06 -8.50
CA CYS A 71 -1.33 8.64 -8.66
C CYS A 71 -0.50 8.40 -9.92
N ALA A 72 0.67 7.77 -9.78
CA ALA A 72 1.60 7.60 -10.89
C ALA A 72 2.23 6.22 -10.89
N ASP A 73 2.13 5.50 -12.02
CA ASP A 73 2.91 4.30 -12.27
C ASP A 73 4.35 4.71 -12.63
N ASP A 74 5.14 4.93 -11.60
CA ASP A 74 6.53 5.34 -11.72
C ASP A 74 7.40 4.53 -10.76
N PRO A 75 7.93 3.38 -11.19
CA PRO A 75 8.75 2.50 -10.36
C PRO A 75 10.07 3.15 -9.93
N ASN A 76 10.84 2.45 -9.10
CA ASN A 76 12.13 2.92 -8.57
C ASN A 76 12.00 4.15 -7.64
N HIS A 77 11.56 3.95 -6.43
CA HIS A 77 11.33 4.99 -5.39
C HIS A 77 12.59 5.76 -4.99
N VAL A 78 13.19 6.50 -5.94
CA VAL A 78 14.37 7.35 -5.70
C VAL A 78 13.97 8.65 -5.00
N GLU A 79 14.90 9.26 -4.26
CA GLU A 79 14.62 10.47 -3.45
C GLU A 79 14.06 11.65 -4.23
N SER A 80 14.37 11.77 -5.52
CA SER A 80 13.87 12.87 -6.36
C SER A 80 12.40 12.78 -6.72
N LYS A 81 11.75 11.61 -6.53
CA LYS A 81 10.34 11.45 -6.86
C LYS A 81 9.45 12.21 -5.88
N THR A 82 8.51 12.94 -6.44
CA THR A 82 7.52 13.74 -5.71
C THR A 82 6.17 13.08 -5.61
N SER A 83 5.88 12.10 -6.49
CA SER A 83 4.66 11.26 -6.51
C SER A 83 5.04 9.80 -6.46
N LEU A 84 4.14 8.95 -5.97
CA LEU A 84 4.16 7.49 -6.04
C LEU A 84 2.81 6.98 -6.57
N TYR A 85 2.46 5.72 -6.30
CA TYR A 85 1.27 5.07 -6.87
C TYR A 85 -0.06 5.56 -6.30
N ALA A 86 -0.05 6.24 -5.14
CA ALA A 86 -1.25 6.64 -4.42
C ALA A 86 -1.26 8.13 -4.04
N ALA A 87 -2.45 8.65 -3.79
CA ALA A 87 -2.70 10.05 -3.42
C ALA A 87 -3.47 10.14 -2.10
N HIS A 88 -2.80 10.59 -1.03
CA HIS A 88 -3.39 10.66 0.31
C HIS A 88 -3.21 12.06 0.90
N ASN A 89 -4.20 12.92 0.72
CA ASN A 89 -4.15 14.37 0.97
C ASN A 89 -4.35 14.76 2.44
N PHE A 90 -3.97 13.91 3.38
CA PHE A 90 -4.07 14.18 4.82
C PHE A 90 -2.70 14.51 5.43
N ILE A 91 -2.63 15.60 6.19
CA ILE A 91 -1.43 16.04 6.93
C ILE A 91 -1.77 16.43 8.36
N ILE A 92 -0.77 16.36 9.24
CA ILE A 92 -0.80 16.85 10.62
C ILE A 92 0.39 17.79 10.81
N ILE A 93 0.13 19.02 11.23
CA ILE A 93 1.15 19.96 11.71
C ILE A 93 1.26 19.77 13.22
N SER A 94 2.42 19.28 13.66
CA SER A 94 2.72 18.89 15.04
C SER A 94 3.76 19.83 15.65
N GLY A 95 3.34 20.69 16.55
CA GLY A 95 4.19 21.66 17.25
C GLY A 95 3.61 22.02 18.61
N LYS A 96 3.53 23.31 18.91
CA LYS A 96 2.83 23.82 20.11
C LYS A 96 1.32 23.54 20.08
N THR A 97 0.78 23.43 18.88
CA THR A 97 -0.60 23.03 18.61
C THR A 97 -0.59 21.84 17.66
N HIS A 98 -1.61 21.01 17.75
CA HIS A 98 -1.80 19.86 16.87
C HIS A 98 -2.99 20.16 15.96
N VAL A 99 -2.74 20.27 14.65
CA VAL A 99 -3.76 20.56 13.65
C VAL A 99 -3.62 19.63 12.46
N GLY A 100 -4.69 18.91 12.14
CA GLY A 100 -4.79 18.07 10.95
C GLY A 100 -5.56 18.78 9.84
N PHE A 101 -5.16 18.53 8.60
CA PHE A 101 -5.90 18.96 7.41
C PHE A 101 -6.07 17.80 6.45
N PHE A 102 -7.28 17.61 5.97
CA PHE A 102 -7.57 16.78 4.82
C PHE A 102 -8.09 17.67 3.69
N PHE A 103 -7.34 17.71 2.59
CA PHE A 103 -7.72 18.43 1.38
C PHE A 103 -8.38 17.43 0.42
N ASP A 104 -9.70 17.34 0.46
CA ASP A 104 -10.44 16.39 -0.36
C ASP A 104 -10.62 16.95 -1.77
N TYR A 105 -9.62 16.64 -2.60
CA TYR A 105 -9.50 17.06 -3.99
C TYR A 105 -9.00 15.89 -4.84
N PRO A 106 -9.79 15.43 -5.83
CA PRO A 106 -9.49 14.22 -6.57
C PRO A 106 -8.46 14.38 -7.71
N GLY A 107 -8.09 15.60 -8.05
CA GLY A 107 -7.03 15.93 -9.01
C GLY A 107 -5.68 16.13 -8.33
N THR A 108 -4.73 16.71 -9.07
CA THR A 108 -3.36 16.94 -8.61
C THR A 108 -3.27 18.04 -7.55
N LEU A 109 -2.71 17.73 -6.38
CA LEU A 109 -2.36 18.67 -5.30
C LEU A 109 -0.84 18.78 -5.14
N ARG A 110 -0.37 19.99 -4.90
CA ARG A 110 1.05 20.28 -4.59
C ARG A 110 1.18 20.65 -3.12
N PHE A 111 2.06 19.93 -2.41
CA PHE A 111 2.44 20.20 -1.02
C PHE A 111 3.90 20.65 -0.97
N ASP A 112 4.13 21.93 -0.82
CA ASP A 112 5.45 22.51 -0.57
C ASP A 112 5.62 22.69 0.95
N ILE A 113 6.33 21.77 1.58
CA ILE A 113 6.42 21.72 3.04
C ILE A 113 7.81 22.19 3.47
N GLY A 114 8.03 23.50 3.47
CA GLY A 114 9.32 24.07 3.83
C GLY A 114 10.42 23.81 2.79
N TYR A 115 10.06 23.50 1.55
CA TYR A 115 10.99 23.22 0.46
C TYR A 115 11.46 24.51 -0.23
N THR A 116 10.52 25.32 -0.73
CA THR A 116 10.83 26.61 -1.36
C THR A 116 11.26 27.65 -0.32
N THR A 117 10.58 27.67 0.83
CA THR A 117 10.89 28.55 1.97
C THR A 117 10.81 27.73 3.24
N SER A 118 11.92 27.58 3.97
CA SER A 118 12.10 26.62 5.07
C SER A 118 11.11 26.76 6.24
N ASP A 119 10.56 27.96 6.46
CA ASP A 119 9.59 28.28 7.49
C ASP A 119 8.15 28.39 6.97
N THR A 120 7.87 27.95 5.76
CA THR A 120 6.55 28.11 5.13
C THR A 120 6.09 26.82 4.49
N MET A 121 4.85 26.45 4.77
CA MET A 121 4.15 25.39 4.05
C MET A 121 3.09 25.98 3.15
N THR A 122 2.99 25.49 1.91
CA THR A 122 1.94 25.86 0.95
C THR A 122 1.33 24.60 0.33
N VAL A 123 -0.01 24.49 0.38
CA VAL A 123 -0.76 23.48 -0.36
C VAL A 123 -1.55 24.18 -1.46
N SER A 124 -1.48 23.70 -2.69
CA SER A 124 -2.11 24.37 -3.83
C SER A 124 -2.59 23.39 -4.91
N CYS A 125 -3.64 23.80 -5.65
CA CYS A 125 -4.12 23.15 -6.85
C CYS A 125 -4.66 24.15 -7.87
N GLU A 126 -4.88 23.67 -9.11
CA GLU A 126 -5.22 24.49 -10.26
C GLU A 126 -6.57 25.20 -10.13
N ASN A 127 -7.56 24.57 -9.51
CA ASN A 127 -8.88 25.15 -9.27
C ASN A 127 -9.24 25.13 -7.78
N ALA A 128 -10.31 25.85 -7.42
CA ALA A 128 -10.73 25.99 -6.03
C ALA A 128 -11.99 25.18 -5.69
N ASP A 129 -12.20 24.04 -6.34
CA ASP A 129 -13.36 23.17 -6.12
C ASP A 129 -12.98 21.99 -5.21
N LEU A 130 -12.95 22.22 -3.88
CA LEU A 130 -12.55 21.18 -2.94
C LEU A 130 -13.21 21.33 -1.57
N TYR A 131 -13.27 20.24 -0.83
CA TYR A 131 -13.53 20.28 0.62
C TYR A 131 -12.21 20.34 1.39
N VAL A 132 -12.20 21.16 2.45
CA VAL A 132 -11.10 21.17 3.43
C VAL A 132 -11.67 20.78 4.79
N TYR A 133 -11.13 19.74 5.37
CA TYR A 133 -11.44 19.32 6.73
C TYR A 133 -10.30 19.73 7.64
N MET A 134 -10.56 20.61 8.62
CA MET A 134 -9.61 20.97 9.65
C MET A 134 -9.95 20.22 10.94
N ILE A 135 -8.96 19.61 11.54
CA ILE A 135 -9.10 18.78 12.74
C ILE A 135 -8.18 19.32 13.82
N THR A 136 -8.74 19.66 14.97
CA THR A 136 -7.97 20.05 16.16
C THR A 136 -8.10 19.00 17.25
N GLY A 137 -7.00 18.73 17.95
CA GLY A 137 -6.94 17.70 18.97
C GLY A 137 -5.89 17.99 20.04
N ASP A 138 -5.90 17.19 21.10
CA ASP A 138 -4.95 17.29 22.22
C ASP A 138 -3.60 16.62 21.92
N SER A 139 -3.55 15.80 20.87
CA SER A 139 -2.35 15.11 20.40
C SER A 139 -2.47 14.72 18.94
N ASP A 140 -1.33 14.36 18.30
CA ASP A 140 -1.30 13.86 16.92
C ASP A 140 -2.15 12.59 16.76
N LEU A 141 -2.10 11.68 17.74
CA LEU A 141 -2.91 10.46 17.73
C LEU A 141 -4.41 10.75 17.86
N ASP A 142 -4.81 11.75 18.65
CA ASP A 142 -6.21 12.19 18.75
C ASP A 142 -6.72 12.73 17.39
N ILE A 143 -5.88 13.49 16.68
CA ILE A 143 -6.20 13.95 15.31
C ILE A 143 -6.40 12.77 14.36
N VAL A 144 -5.51 11.77 14.39
CA VAL A 144 -5.65 10.56 13.56
C VAL A 144 -6.97 9.85 13.86
N LYS A 145 -7.31 9.65 15.14
CA LYS A 145 -8.55 8.98 15.54
C LYS A 145 -9.79 9.75 15.08
N GLN A 146 -9.78 11.08 15.21
CA GLN A 146 -10.87 11.91 14.71
C GLN A 146 -10.99 11.83 13.18
N PHE A 147 -9.86 11.87 12.46
CA PHE A 147 -9.84 11.72 11.01
C PHE A 147 -10.36 10.35 10.58
N ARG A 148 -9.85 9.28 11.15
CA ARG A 148 -10.33 7.93 10.85
C ARG A 148 -11.80 7.74 11.18
N GLY A 149 -12.29 8.36 12.26
CA GLY A 149 -13.72 8.35 12.62
C GLY A 149 -14.64 9.05 11.61
N ILE A 150 -14.12 9.88 10.69
CA ILE A 150 -14.93 10.50 9.64
C ILE A 150 -14.81 9.83 8.27
N ILE A 151 -13.67 9.17 7.98
CA ILE A 151 -13.45 8.47 6.71
C ILE A 151 -13.93 7.01 6.73
N GLY A 152 -14.36 6.53 7.90
CA GLY A 152 -14.91 5.18 8.09
C GLY A 152 -13.87 4.12 8.46
N ARG A 153 -14.38 2.98 8.91
CA ARG A 153 -13.57 1.86 9.40
C ARG A 153 -12.70 1.26 8.28
N SER A 154 -11.47 0.92 8.63
CA SER A 154 -10.58 0.15 7.74
C SER A 154 -11.13 -1.24 7.45
N ASN A 155 -10.92 -1.73 6.23
CA ASN A 155 -11.18 -3.12 5.86
C ASN A 155 -10.40 -4.06 6.78
N ILE A 156 -11.04 -5.16 7.17
CA ILE A 156 -10.44 -6.17 8.03
C ILE A 156 -10.05 -7.37 7.17
N ALA A 157 -8.74 -7.56 6.99
CA ALA A 157 -8.20 -8.70 6.27
C ALA A 157 -8.48 -10.03 7.00
N PRO A 158 -8.67 -11.16 6.29
CA PRO A 158 -8.75 -12.47 6.91
C PRO A 158 -7.43 -12.84 7.60
N LYS A 159 -7.49 -13.67 8.64
CA LYS A 159 -6.32 -13.97 9.47
C LYS A 159 -5.20 -14.69 8.72
N PHE A 160 -5.51 -15.50 7.70
CA PHE A 160 -4.48 -16.15 6.88
C PHE A 160 -3.57 -15.14 6.18
N ALA A 161 -4.09 -13.95 5.87
CA ALA A 161 -3.35 -12.86 5.23
C ALA A 161 -2.19 -12.32 6.10
N PHE A 162 -2.14 -12.70 7.38
CA PHE A 162 -1.02 -12.42 8.28
C PHE A 162 0.08 -13.50 8.19
N GLY A 163 -0.08 -14.53 7.38
CA GLY A 163 0.98 -15.45 7.02
C GLY A 163 1.97 -14.84 6.03
N TYR A 164 2.98 -15.62 5.67
CA TYR A 164 3.95 -15.25 4.65
C TYR A 164 3.44 -15.63 3.26
N GLY A 165 3.69 -14.76 2.28
CA GLY A 165 3.34 -14.96 0.89
C GLY A 165 4.54 -14.94 -0.04
N GLN A 166 4.57 -15.88 -1.00
CA GLN A 166 5.55 -15.91 -2.09
C GLN A 166 4.90 -15.47 -3.39
N SER A 167 5.57 -14.59 -4.09
CA SER A 167 5.15 -14.02 -5.36
C SER A 167 6.33 -13.88 -6.32
N ARG A 168 6.05 -14.02 -7.61
CA ARG A 168 6.97 -13.69 -8.69
C ARG A 168 6.19 -13.43 -9.97
N TRP A 169 6.47 -12.34 -10.67
CA TRP A 169 6.11 -12.26 -12.07
C TRP A 169 6.96 -13.27 -12.85
N GLY A 170 6.30 -14.36 -13.27
CA GLY A 170 6.97 -15.46 -13.95
C GLY A 170 6.54 -16.86 -13.53
N TYR A 171 5.69 -17.04 -12.52
CA TYR A 171 4.98 -18.30 -12.29
C TYR A 171 3.84 -18.40 -13.32
N LYS A 172 3.95 -19.33 -14.28
CA LYS A 172 3.09 -19.37 -15.46
C LYS A 172 2.12 -20.54 -15.50
N THR A 173 2.48 -21.64 -14.86
CA THR A 173 1.77 -22.92 -14.94
C THR A 173 1.41 -23.44 -13.56
N GLU A 174 0.42 -24.33 -13.51
CA GLU A 174 0.07 -25.07 -12.30
C GLU A 174 1.30 -25.74 -11.67
N ASP A 175 2.19 -26.31 -12.50
CA ASP A 175 3.41 -26.98 -12.04
C ASP A 175 4.41 -26.03 -11.37
N ASP A 176 4.48 -24.77 -11.80
CA ASP A 176 5.31 -23.76 -11.14
C ASP A 176 4.84 -23.53 -9.71
N PHE A 177 3.53 -23.33 -9.51
CA PHE A 177 2.93 -23.13 -8.19
C PHE A 177 3.10 -24.36 -7.29
N ARG A 178 2.82 -25.56 -7.81
CA ARG A 178 3.02 -26.81 -7.08
C ARG A 178 4.48 -26.99 -6.66
N THR A 179 5.42 -26.64 -7.53
CA THR A 179 6.86 -26.69 -7.25
C THR A 179 7.26 -25.73 -6.14
N VAL A 180 6.76 -24.49 -6.17
CA VAL A 180 6.99 -23.50 -5.11
C VAL A 180 6.51 -24.07 -3.77
N VAL A 181 5.23 -24.45 -3.68
CA VAL A 181 4.64 -24.98 -2.44
C VAL A 181 5.41 -26.18 -1.92
N LYS A 182 5.70 -27.15 -2.80
CA LYS A 182 6.48 -28.35 -2.45
C LYS A 182 7.83 -28.01 -1.85
N LYS A 183 8.59 -27.09 -2.49
CA LYS A 183 9.93 -26.71 -2.00
C LYS A 183 9.85 -26.00 -0.65
N TYR A 184 8.83 -25.18 -0.40
CA TYR A 184 8.61 -24.56 0.91
C TYR A 184 8.34 -25.61 1.99
N ARG A 185 7.44 -26.58 1.73
CA ARG A 185 7.09 -27.66 2.68
C ARG A 185 8.28 -28.59 2.94
N GLU A 186 9.01 -29.01 1.90
CA GLU A 186 10.21 -29.86 2.03
C GLU A 186 11.30 -29.22 2.90
N ASN A 187 11.39 -27.89 2.89
CA ASN A 187 12.38 -27.14 3.67
C ASN A 187 11.81 -26.59 4.99
N HIS A 188 10.57 -26.89 5.34
CA HIS A 188 9.90 -26.41 6.55
C HIS A 188 9.92 -24.87 6.66
N VAL A 189 9.85 -24.14 5.56
CA VAL A 189 9.70 -22.68 5.52
C VAL A 189 8.21 -22.35 5.54
N PRO A 190 7.73 -21.52 6.46
CA PRO A 190 6.31 -21.18 6.54
C PRO A 190 5.80 -20.51 5.28
N LEU A 191 4.55 -20.85 4.88
CA LEU A 191 3.90 -20.26 3.71
C LEU A 191 2.37 -20.42 3.83
N ASP A 192 1.63 -19.34 3.60
CA ASP A 192 0.16 -19.35 3.56
C ASP A 192 -0.40 -18.87 2.22
N MET A 193 0.34 -18.08 1.45
CA MET A 193 -0.14 -17.50 0.20
C MET A 193 0.87 -17.70 -0.93
N VAL A 194 0.35 -17.98 -2.14
CA VAL A 194 1.13 -17.88 -3.38
C VAL A 194 0.36 -17.01 -4.36
N TYR A 195 1.05 -16.00 -4.88
CA TYR A 195 0.44 -14.98 -5.73
C TYR A 195 0.51 -15.39 -7.20
N MET A 196 -0.60 -15.18 -7.89
CA MET A 196 -0.72 -15.38 -9.33
C MET A 196 -0.64 -14.03 -10.03
N ASP A 197 0.49 -13.81 -10.71
CA ASP A 197 0.72 -12.62 -11.53
C ASP A 197 0.06 -12.79 -12.91
N ILE A 198 0.15 -11.82 -13.80
CA ILE A 198 -0.59 -11.73 -15.08
C ILE A 198 -0.53 -12.98 -15.96
N ASP A 199 0.48 -13.82 -15.80
CA ASP A 199 0.69 -15.03 -16.63
C ASP A 199 -0.35 -16.15 -16.41
N TYR A 200 -1.17 -16.12 -15.35
CA TYR A 200 -2.25 -17.11 -15.20
C TYR A 200 -3.43 -16.85 -16.14
N MET A 201 -3.59 -15.60 -16.57
CA MET A 201 -4.69 -15.18 -17.44
C MET A 201 -4.52 -15.71 -18.87
N GLN A 202 -5.64 -15.85 -19.58
CA GLN A 202 -5.62 -16.08 -21.03
C GLN A 202 -5.30 -14.77 -21.76
N ASP A 203 -4.08 -14.65 -22.29
CA ASP A 203 -3.61 -13.48 -23.03
C ASP A 203 -3.75 -12.16 -22.25
N TYR A 204 -3.51 -12.22 -20.94
CA TYR A 204 -3.64 -11.11 -19.99
C TYR A 204 -5.03 -10.49 -19.89
N LYS A 205 -6.07 -11.26 -20.24
CA LYS A 205 -7.48 -10.85 -20.12
C LYS A 205 -7.99 -11.06 -18.70
N ASP A 206 -8.45 -10.01 -18.05
CA ASP A 206 -9.00 -10.07 -16.70
C ASP A 206 -10.12 -11.09 -16.56
N PHE A 207 -10.21 -11.72 -15.40
CA PHE A 207 -11.23 -12.71 -15.05
C PHE A 207 -11.22 -13.97 -15.94
N THR A 208 -10.12 -14.24 -16.65
CA THR A 208 -9.89 -15.47 -17.40
C THR A 208 -8.79 -16.30 -16.75
N VAL A 209 -8.79 -17.59 -17.06
CA VAL A 209 -7.71 -18.50 -16.68
C VAL A 209 -7.23 -19.20 -17.95
N ASN A 210 -5.93 -19.33 -18.15
CA ASN A 210 -5.35 -20.02 -19.27
C ASN A 210 -5.56 -21.54 -19.12
N GLU A 211 -6.42 -22.13 -19.92
CA GLU A 211 -6.81 -23.54 -19.81
C GLU A 211 -5.70 -24.54 -20.18
N GLU A 212 -4.71 -24.14 -20.97
CA GLU A 212 -3.55 -24.99 -21.28
C GLU A 212 -2.60 -25.08 -20.09
N ARG A 213 -2.47 -23.98 -19.34
CA ARG A 213 -1.57 -23.85 -18.17
C ARG A 213 -2.23 -24.37 -16.89
N PHE A 214 -3.56 -24.28 -16.79
CA PHE A 214 -4.38 -24.68 -15.66
C PHE A 214 -5.61 -25.47 -16.14
N PRO A 215 -5.43 -26.72 -16.58
CA PRO A 215 -6.51 -27.49 -17.23
C PRO A 215 -7.66 -27.86 -16.30
N ASP A 216 -7.42 -27.90 -14.99
CA ASP A 216 -8.44 -28.06 -13.95
C ASP A 216 -8.18 -27.04 -12.85
N PHE A 217 -8.48 -25.76 -13.13
CA PHE A 217 -8.20 -24.67 -12.18
C PHE A 217 -8.94 -24.84 -10.85
N GLU A 218 -10.19 -25.30 -10.87
CA GLU A 218 -10.95 -25.51 -9.63
C GLU A 218 -10.33 -26.63 -8.78
N GLY A 219 -9.96 -27.75 -9.40
CA GLY A 219 -9.24 -28.84 -8.72
C GLY A 219 -7.91 -28.37 -8.17
N PHE A 220 -7.16 -27.57 -8.93
CA PHE A 220 -5.91 -26.95 -8.48
C PHE A 220 -6.12 -26.06 -7.24
N VAL A 221 -7.13 -25.17 -7.24
CA VAL A 221 -7.44 -24.34 -6.08
C VAL A 221 -7.76 -25.19 -4.85
N GLN A 222 -8.54 -26.27 -5.02
CA GLN A 222 -8.86 -27.18 -3.93
C GLN A 222 -7.63 -27.92 -3.38
N ASP A 223 -6.70 -28.32 -4.25
CA ASP A 223 -5.46 -28.94 -3.83
C ASP A 223 -4.58 -27.96 -3.04
N MET A 224 -4.45 -26.72 -3.49
CA MET A 224 -3.72 -25.69 -2.73
C MET A 224 -4.33 -25.47 -1.34
N LYS A 225 -5.66 -25.47 -1.22
CA LYS A 225 -6.34 -25.37 0.08
C LYS A 225 -6.04 -26.55 1.01
N LYS A 226 -5.90 -27.77 0.48
CA LYS A 226 -5.50 -28.94 1.28
C LYS A 226 -4.07 -28.75 1.85
N GLU A 227 -3.20 -28.09 1.09
CA GLU A 227 -1.86 -27.69 1.52
C GLU A 227 -1.85 -26.43 2.40
N LYS A 228 -3.04 -25.91 2.76
CA LYS A 228 -3.22 -24.65 3.53
C LYS A 228 -2.65 -23.43 2.81
N ILE A 229 -2.74 -23.41 1.49
CA ILE A 229 -2.28 -22.32 0.63
C ILE A 229 -3.50 -21.60 0.05
N HIS A 230 -3.49 -20.26 0.17
CA HIS A 230 -4.41 -19.38 -0.51
C HIS A 230 -3.75 -18.83 -1.78
N LEU A 231 -4.41 -19.00 -2.91
CA LEU A 231 -3.98 -18.41 -4.18
C LEU A 231 -4.49 -16.97 -4.25
N VAL A 232 -3.62 -16.04 -4.68
CA VAL A 232 -3.93 -14.62 -4.73
C VAL A 232 -3.73 -14.08 -6.16
N PRO A 233 -4.73 -14.19 -7.05
CA PRO A 233 -4.65 -13.69 -8.43
C PRO A 233 -4.68 -12.17 -8.50
N ILE A 234 -3.92 -11.63 -9.49
CA ILE A 234 -3.95 -10.23 -9.89
C ILE A 234 -5.19 -9.95 -10.76
N ILE A 235 -5.71 -8.73 -10.65
CA ILE A 235 -6.68 -8.16 -11.59
C ILE A 235 -6.16 -6.77 -11.99
N ASP A 236 -6.04 -6.54 -13.30
CA ASP A 236 -5.59 -5.29 -13.89
C ASP A 236 -6.77 -4.35 -14.21
N ALA A 237 -6.46 -3.14 -14.67
CA ALA A 237 -7.48 -2.13 -14.96
C ALA A 237 -7.96 -2.12 -16.40
N GLY A 238 -7.24 -2.72 -17.34
CA GLY A 238 -7.46 -2.62 -18.77
C GLY A 238 -8.14 -3.85 -19.37
N VAL A 239 -9.36 -3.70 -19.88
CA VAL A 239 -10.10 -4.77 -20.57
C VAL A 239 -9.68 -4.84 -22.03
N LYS A 240 -9.11 -5.98 -22.47
CA LYS A 240 -8.63 -6.18 -23.85
C LYS A 240 -9.73 -5.98 -24.88
N VAL A 241 -9.42 -5.24 -25.93
CA VAL A 241 -10.29 -5.09 -27.12
C VAL A 241 -10.14 -6.33 -28.00
N GLU A 242 -11.08 -7.26 -27.88
CA GLU A 242 -11.05 -8.53 -28.61
C GLU A 242 -12.47 -9.09 -28.78
N GLU A 243 -12.86 -9.39 -30.05
CA GLU A 243 -14.13 -10.06 -30.33
C GLU A 243 -14.13 -11.48 -29.74
N GLY A 244 -15.26 -11.89 -29.17
CA GLY A 244 -15.40 -13.18 -28.46
C GLY A 244 -14.93 -13.14 -27.00
N TYR A 245 -14.42 -12.01 -26.50
CA TYR A 245 -14.16 -11.81 -25.10
C TYR A 245 -15.40 -11.20 -24.44
N ASP A 246 -16.10 -12.00 -23.65
CA ASP A 246 -17.41 -11.69 -23.09
C ASP A 246 -17.44 -10.39 -22.26
N ILE A 247 -16.40 -10.10 -21.50
CA ILE A 247 -16.31 -8.89 -20.67
C ILE A 247 -16.18 -7.65 -21.55
N TYR A 248 -15.40 -7.73 -22.63
CA TYR A 248 -15.30 -6.65 -23.61
C TYR A 248 -16.65 -6.41 -24.32
N GLU A 249 -17.28 -7.49 -24.82
CA GLU A 249 -18.55 -7.38 -25.56
C GLU A 249 -19.67 -6.84 -24.66
N GLU A 250 -19.82 -7.38 -23.46
CA GLU A 250 -20.82 -6.91 -22.49
C GLU A 250 -20.58 -5.45 -22.06
N GLY A 251 -19.32 -5.08 -21.81
CA GLY A 251 -18.95 -3.70 -21.46
C GLY A 251 -19.27 -2.71 -22.57
N CYS A 252 -19.05 -3.10 -23.84
CA CYS A 252 -19.42 -2.29 -25.01
C CYS A 252 -20.95 -2.20 -25.17
N GLU A 253 -21.68 -3.31 -25.05
CA GLU A 253 -23.14 -3.34 -25.16
C GLU A 253 -23.81 -2.44 -24.12
N LYS A 254 -23.34 -2.49 -22.89
CA LYS A 254 -23.88 -1.72 -21.76
C LYS A 254 -23.32 -0.29 -21.67
N GLY A 255 -22.27 0.05 -22.43
CA GLY A 255 -21.64 1.36 -22.40
C GLY A 255 -20.84 1.63 -21.13
N TYR A 256 -20.19 0.63 -20.58
CA TYR A 256 -19.51 0.67 -19.28
C TYR A 256 -18.02 1.00 -19.33
N PHE A 257 -17.51 1.41 -20.49
CA PHE A 257 -16.14 1.89 -20.65
C PHE A 257 -16.05 3.40 -20.74
N CYS A 258 -14.90 3.95 -20.31
CA CYS A 258 -14.59 5.36 -20.43
C CYS A 258 -14.65 5.83 -21.88
N ARG A 259 -15.14 7.05 -22.11
CA ARG A 259 -15.39 7.58 -23.45
C ARG A 259 -14.53 8.81 -23.74
N ARG A 260 -14.24 9.03 -25.01
CA ARG A 260 -13.74 10.30 -25.54
C ARG A 260 -14.85 11.35 -25.56
N GLU A 261 -14.49 12.61 -25.80
CA GLU A 261 -15.43 13.73 -25.92
C GLU A 261 -16.47 13.53 -27.05
N ASP A 262 -16.08 12.85 -28.13
CA ASP A 262 -16.96 12.53 -29.27
C ASP A 262 -17.89 11.33 -28.99
N GLY A 263 -17.84 10.74 -27.82
CA GLY A 263 -18.65 9.60 -27.42
C GLY A 263 -18.07 8.23 -27.80
N SER A 264 -16.98 8.15 -28.56
CA SER A 264 -16.28 6.90 -28.85
C SER A 264 -15.58 6.38 -27.58
N TYR A 265 -15.29 5.07 -27.54
CA TYR A 265 -14.52 4.52 -26.41
C TYR A 265 -13.07 4.99 -26.45
N PHE A 266 -12.53 5.34 -25.27
CA PHE A 266 -11.11 5.61 -25.12
C PHE A 266 -10.32 4.30 -25.21
N GLU A 267 -9.24 4.33 -25.94
CA GLU A 267 -8.41 3.17 -26.23
C GLU A 267 -6.94 3.50 -25.97
N ALA A 268 -6.28 2.67 -25.17
CA ALA A 268 -4.84 2.75 -24.89
C ALA A 268 -4.27 1.35 -24.66
N THR A 269 -2.95 1.22 -24.63
CA THR A 269 -2.30 -0.08 -24.45
C THR A 269 -1.84 -0.28 -23.02
N VAL A 270 -2.02 -1.52 -22.54
CA VAL A 270 -1.38 -2.11 -21.37
C VAL A 270 -0.97 -3.55 -21.68
N TRP A 271 -0.82 -4.42 -20.71
CA TRP A 271 -0.31 -5.80 -20.92
C TRP A 271 -1.03 -6.60 -22.02
N PRO A 272 -2.39 -6.63 -22.13
CA PRO A 272 -3.06 -7.39 -23.18
C PRO A 272 -3.01 -6.75 -24.57
N GLY A 273 -2.39 -5.58 -24.72
CA GLY A 273 -2.39 -4.77 -25.92
C GLY A 273 -3.42 -3.63 -25.84
N TRP A 274 -4.20 -3.41 -26.90
CA TRP A 274 -5.25 -2.38 -26.91
C TRP A 274 -6.39 -2.73 -25.95
N THR A 275 -6.75 -1.78 -25.10
CA THR A 275 -7.75 -1.95 -24.04
C THR A 275 -8.72 -0.78 -23.95
N HIS A 276 -9.90 -1.07 -23.43
CA HIS A 276 -10.79 -0.07 -22.85
C HIS A 276 -10.70 -0.10 -21.33
N PHE A 277 -10.84 1.06 -20.69
CA PHE A 277 -10.85 1.16 -19.23
C PHE A 277 -12.29 1.18 -18.72
N PRO A 278 -12.64 0.32 -17.73
CA PRO A 278 -13.95 0.36 -17.10
C PRO A 278 -14.22 1.73 -16.47
N ASP A 279 -15.43 2.25 -16.67
CA ASP A 279 -15.86 3.50 -16.05
C ASP A 279 -16.22 3.28 -14.56
N VAL A 280 -15.22 3.02 -13.74
CA VAL A 280 -15.42 2.66 -12.32
C VAL A 280 -16.00 3.80 -11.47
N LEU A 281 -16.03 5.04 -11.97
CA LEU A 281 -16.72 6.15 -11.31
C LEU A 281 -18.24 6.13 -11.61
N ASN A 282 -18.66 5.43 -12.66
CA ASN A 282 -20.06 5.13 -12.92
C ASN A 282 -20.53 3.97 -12.01
N ALA A 283 -21.59 4.17 -11.25
CA ALA A 283 -22.07 3.19 -10.27
C ALA A 283 -22.47 1.84 -10.91
N ASP A 284 -23.10 1.86 -12.08
CA ASP A 284 -23.54 0.64 -12.77
C ASP A 284 -22.34 -0.11 -13.37
N ALA A 285 -21.39 0.61 -13.98
CA ALA A 285 -20.16 0.03 -14.51
C ALA A 285 -19.28 -0.53 -13.37
N ARG A 286 -19.16 0.21 -12.24
CA ARG A 286 -18.46 -0.27 -11.04
C ARG A 286 -19.06 -1.57 -10.49
N LYS A 287 -20.40 -1.62 -10.39
CA LYS A 287 -21.09 -2.84 -9.96
C LYS A 287 -20.84 -4.00 -10.93
N TRP A 288 -20.94 -3.76 -12.22
CA TRP A 288 -20.69 -4.75 -13.28
C TRP A 288 -19.27 -5.32 -13.20
N PHE A 289 -18.26 -4.45 -13.13
CA PHE A 289 -16.86 -4.89 -13.05
C PHE A 289 -16.59 -5.69 -11.76
N GLY A 290 -17.13 -5.21 -10.62
CA GLY A 290 -17.05 -5.94 -9.36
C GLY A 290 -17.69 -7.32 -9.38
N ASP A 291 -18.87 -7.46 -10.02
CA ASP A 291 -19.54 -8.75 -10.11
C ASP A 291 -18.72 -9.81 -10.91
N LYS A 292 -17.72 -9.39 -11.72
CA LYS A 292 -16.84 -10.31 -12.46
C LYS A 292 -15.85 -11.06 -11.53
N TYR A 293 -15.54 -10.56 -10.35
CA TYR A 293 -14.73 -11.30 -9.37
C TYR A 293 -15.33 -12.65 -8.98
N ASP A 294 -16.67 -12.82 -9.13
CA ASP A 294 -17.33 -14.10 -8.86
C ASP A 294 -16.85 -15.26 -9.75
N VAL A 295 -16.32 -14.97 -10.94
CA VAL A 295 -15.71 -15.96 -11.82
C VAL A 295 -14.59 -16.75 -11.12
N LEU A 296 -13.84 -16.08 -10.23
CA LEU A 296 -12.77 -16.70 -9.47
C LEU A 296 -13.19 -17.09 -8.04
N VAL A 297 -14.04 -16.27 -7.39
CA VAL A 297 -14.56 -16.55 -6.04
C VAL A 297 -15.37 -17.84 -6.02
N SER A 298 -16.24 -18.08 -7.02
CA SER A 298 -17.02 -19.32 -7.15
C SER A 298 -16.15 -20.58 -7.29
N LYS A 299 -14.91 -20.45 -7.82
CA LYS A 299 -13.91 -21.52 -7.91
C LYS A 299 -13.08 -21.69 -6.64
N GLY A 300 -13.36 -20.88 -5.62
CA GLY A 300 -12.75 -21.00 -4.30
C GLY A 300 -11.63 -20.00 -4.00
N ILE A 301 -11.37 -19.03 -4.85
CA ILE A 301 -10.43 -17.93 -4.56
C ILE A 301 -11.03 -17.03 -3.46
N ASP A 302 -10.21 -16.66 -2.49
CA ASP A 302 -10.60 -15.83 -1.34
C ASP A 302 -9.60 -14.68 -1.06
N ALA A 303 -8.77 -14.38 -2.06
CA ALA A 303 -7.78 -13.31 -1.99
C ALA A 303 -7.50 -12.74 -3.39
N PHE A 304 -7.28 -11.42 -3.48
CA PHE A 304 -6.99 -10.70 -4.73
C PHE A 304 -6.04 -9.54 -4.50
N TRP A 305 -5.36 -9.11 -5.57
CA TRP A 305 -4.63 -7.86 -5.64
C TRP A 305 -4.90 -7.15 -6.96
N ASN A 306 -5.20 -5.83 -6.85
CA ASN A 306 -5.47 -4.98 -8.00
C ASN A 306 -4.22 -4.21 -8.38
N ASP A 307 -3.87 -4.25 -9.66
CA ASP A 307 -2.69 -3.61 -10.22
C ASP A 307 -3.04 -2.72 -11.40
N MET A 308 -2.09 -1.94 -11.88
CA MET A 308 -2.18 -1.07 -13.05
C MET A 308 -3.32 -0.03 -13.00
N ASN A 309 -3.78 0.32 -11.82
CA ASN A 309 -5.03 1.06 -11.60
C ASN A 309 -4.87 2.52 -11.14
N GLU A 310 -3.81 3.19 -11.58
CA GLU A 310 -3.65 4.66 -11.51
C GLU A 310 -4.66 5.42 -12.39
N PRO A 311 -5.07 4.98 -13.62
CA PRO A 311 -4.70 3.80 -14.41
C PRO A 311 -3.38 3.95 -15.17
N SER A 312 -2.59 2.88 -15.22
CA SER A 312 -1.39 2.84 -16.03
C SER A 312 -1.73 2.77 -17.52
N ILE A 313 -1.00 3.52 -18.34
CA ILE A 313 -1.13 3.57 -19.80
C ILE A 313 0.28 3.47 -20.39
N PHE A 314 0.55 2.46 -21.22
CA PHE A 314 1.83 2.37 -21.92
C PHE A 314 1.92 3.39 -23.05
N TYR A 315 0.87 3.54 -23.83
CA TYR A 315 0.69 4.60 -24.81
C TYR A 315 -0.76 4.63 -25.35
N SER A 316 -1.21 5.81 -25.76
CA SER A 316 -2.41 6.00 -26.55
C SER A 316 -2.09 6.01 -28.06
N GLN A 317 -3.12 5.99 -28.91
CA GLN A 317 -2.95 6.12 -30.35
C GLN A 317 -2.30 7.47 -30.71
N GLU A 318 -2.73 8.53 -30.05
CA GLU A 318 -2.23 9.89 -30.27
C GLU A 318 -0.78 10.06 -29.81
N GLY A 319 -0.45 9.53 -28.60
CA GLY A 319 0.92 9.55 -28.10
C GLY A 319 1.87 8.79 -29.02
N LEU A 320 1.45 7.63 -29.52
CA LEU A 320 2.22 6.83 -30.48
C LEU A 320 2.39 7.55 -31.83
N ALA A 321 1.37 8.28 -32.31
CA ALA A 321 1.44 9.05 -33.53
C ALA A 321 2.42 10.22 -33.41
N ASP A 322 2.38 10.97 -32.29
CA ASP A 322 3.31 12.07 -32.00
C ASP A 322 4.76 11.58 -31.90
N PHE A 323 4.98 10.44 -31.23
CA PHE A 323 6.29 9.79 -31.19
C PHE A 323 6.80 9.40 -32.57
N LYS A 324 5.97 8.75 -33.41
CA LYS A 324 6.33 8.32 -34.76
C LYS A 324 6.69 9.51 -35.65
N GLU A 325 5.95 10.62 -35.56
CA GLU A 325 6.26 11.84 -36.30
C GLU A 325 7.62 12.42 -35.88
N THR A 326 7.86 12.51 -34.58
CA THR A 326 9.14 13.00 -34.05
C THR A 326 10.32 12.09 -34.47
N ALA A 327 10.16 10.77 -34.35
CA ALA A 327 11.17 9.80 -34.76
C ALA A 327 11.46 9.87 -36.26
N LYS A 328 10.42 10.07 -37.11
CA LYS A 328 10.59 10.23 -38.56
C LYS A 328 11.41 11.48 -38.88
N LYS A 329 11.12 12.64 -38.32
CA LYS A 329 11.89 13.87 -38.49
C LYS A 329 13.37 13.68 -38.11
N TYR A 330 13.62 12.98 -37.00
CA TYR A 330 14.99 12.66 -36.60
C TYR A 330 15.73 11.80 -37.63
N VAL A 331 15.09 10.72 -38.13
CA VAL A 331 15.68 9.83 -39.15
C VAL A 331 15.93 10.57 -40.46
N GLU A 332 15.08 11.51 -40.83
CA GLU A 332 15.24 12.37 -42.01
C GLU A 332 16.31 13.48 -41.84
N GLY A 333 16.90 13.58 -40.65
CA GLY A 333 18.01 14.51 -40.37
C GLY A 333 17.58 15.92 -40.04
N ASP A 334 16.36 16.12 -39.56
CA ASP A 334 15.87 17.44 -39.13
C ASP A 334 16.74 17.96 -37.96
N PRO A 335 17.43 19.08 -38.12
CA PRO A 335 18.31 19.62 -37.09
C PRO A 335 17.59 20.14 -35.85
N GLU A 336 16.27 20.36 -35.92
CA GLU A 336 15.43 20.76 -34.78
C GLU A 336 15.03 19.59 -33.91
N VAL A 337 15.28 18.35 -34.35
CA VAL A 337 14.92 17.11 -33.62
C VAL A 337 16.16 16.30 -33.25
N PRO A 338 16.88 16.68 -32.19
CA PRO A 338 18.04 15.92 -31.70
C PRO A 338 17.65 14.63 -31.03
N HIS A 339 18.59 13.67 -30.91
CA HIS A 339 18.33 12.33 -30.35
C HIS A 339 17.69 12.33 -28.96
N TYR A 340 18.04 13.28 -28.10
CA TYR A 340 17.47 13.37 -26.74
C TYR A 340 15.98 13.76 -26.76
N MET A 341 15.51 14.48 -27.80
CA MET A 341 14.08 14.76 -27.97
C MET A 341 13.31 13.49 -28.30
N VAL A 342 13.85 12.63 -29.17
CA VAL A 342 13.24 11.32 -29.48
C VAL A 342 13.22 10.44 -28.24
N GLY A 343 14.31 10.40 -27.48
CA GLY A 343 14.38 9.68 -26.20
C GLY A 343 13.38 10.20 -25.18
N GLY A 344 13.25 11.53 -25.06
CA GLY A 344 12.26 12.15 -24.17
C GLY A 344 10.81 11.84 -24.58
N LYS A 345 10.50 11.87 -25.88
CA LYS A 345 9.17 11.49 -26.39
C LYS A 345 8.85 10.01 -26.16
N LEU A 346 9.86 9.13 -26.31
CA LEU A 346 9.69 7.70 -26.01
C LEU A 346 9.36 7.46 -24.52
N GLN A 347 10.09 8.13 -23.64
CA GLN A 347 9.83 8.04 -22.20
C GLN A 347 8.45 8.62 -21.81
N ALA A 348 8.05 9.71 -22.47
CA ALA A 348 6.76 10.36 -22.24
C ALA A 348 5.57 9.64 -22.87
N LEU A 349 5.74 8.50 -23.54
CA LEU A 349 4.63 7.67 -23.99
C LEU A 349 3.87 7.07 -22.81
N ALA A 350 4.62 6.53 -21.85
CA ALA A 350 4.01 5.89 -20.69
C ALA A 350 3.46 6.92 -19.70
N ASN A 351 2.25 6.67 -19.22
CA ASN A 351 1.58 7.46 -18.19
C ASN A 351 1.56 8.98 -18.47
N ASN A 352 1.29 9.31 -19.74
CA ASN A 352 1.28 10.68 -20.20
C ASN A 352 0.04 11.42 -19.70
N HIS A 353 0.23 12.50 -18.95
CA HIS A 353 -0.86 13.34 -18.43
C HIS A 353 -1.79 13.91 -19.54
N GLU A 354 -1.29 14.06 -20.77
CA GLU A 354 -2.14 14.47 -21.89
C GLU A 354 -3.15 13.37 -22.26
N ASP A 355 -2.83 12.11 -22.04
CA ASP A 355 -3.78 11.02 -22.29
C ASP A 355 -4.91 11.02 -21.25
N TYR A 356 -4.64 11.42 -20.00
CA TYR A 356 -5.65 11.57 -18.97
C TYR A 356 -6.67 12.69 -19.27
N LYS A 357 -6.36 13.62 -20.14
CA LYS A 357 -7.29 14.66 -20.62
C LYS A 357 -8.19 14.21 -21.77
N ARG A 358 -7.98 13.00 -22.31
CA ARG A 358 -8.66 12.51 -23.53
C ARG A 358 -9.89 11.67 -23.25
N PHE A 359 -10.14 11.29 -22.00
CA PHE A 359 -11.28 10.46 -21.66
C PHE A 359 -12.07 10.97 -20.44
N TYR A 360 -13.29 10.50 -20.37
CA TYR A 360 -14.32 10.98 -19.47
C TYR A 360 -15.01 9.82 -18.79
N HIS A 361 -15.46 10.08 -17.58
CA HIS A 361 -16.32 9.24 -16.75
C HIS A 361 -17.75 9.75 -16.79
N ASN A 362 -18.74 8.85 -16.84
CA ASN A 362 -20.14 9.21 -16.69
C ASN A 362 -20.55 9.11 -15.21
N VAL A 363 -20.50 10.22 -14.51
CA VAL A 363 -20.88 10.31 -13.10
C VAL A 363 -22.29 10.87 -12.98
N ASN A 364 -23.28 10.01 -12.67
CA ASN A 364 -24.70 10.40 -12.54
C ASN A 364 -25.26 11.14 -13.79
N GLY A 365 -24.78 10.80 -14.98
CA GLY A 365 -25.21 11.42 -16.25
C GLY A 365 -24.36 12.61 -16.68
N GLU A 366 -23.44 13.08 -15.86
CA GLU A 366 -22.48 14.14 -16.20
C GLU A 366 -21.15 13.55 -16.69
N GLN A 367 -20.58 14.16 -17.74
CA GLN A 367 -19.28 13.77 -18.28
C GLN A 367 -18.17 14.50 -17.52
N VAL A 368 -17.40 13.77 -16.72
CA VAL A 368 -16.29 14.30 -15.93
C VAL A 368 -14.97 13.84 -16.56
N ARG A 369 -14.12 14.80 -16.98
CA ARG A 369 -12.84 14.49 -17.59
C ARG A 369 -11.90 13.85 -16.57
N HIS A 370 -11.20 12.77 -16.97
CA HIS A 370 -10.43 11.92 -16.08
C HIS A 370 -9.34 12.67 -15.30
N ASP A 371 -8.61 13.60 -15.91
CA ASP A 371 -7.56 14.37 -15.22
C ASP A 371 -8.07 15.19 -14.00
N LYS A 372 -9.38 15.46 -13.92
CA LYS A 372 -9.99 16.15 -12.78
C LYS A 372 -10.32 15.22 -11.61
N VAL A 373 -10.37 13.92 -11.88
CA VAL A 373 -10.74 12.86 -10.92
C VAL A 373 -9.77 11.68 -10.94
N HIS A 374 -8.59 11.89 -11.50
CA HIS A 374 -7.57 10.89 -11.75
C HIS A 374 -7.27 10.02 -10.52
N ASN A 375 -7.07 10.62 -9.36
CA ASN A 375 -6.72 9.91 -8.12
C ASN A 375 -7.82 8.98 -7.60
N LEU A 376 -9.04 9.01 -8.18
CA LEU A 376 -10.15 8.17 -7.74
C LEU A 376 -10.27 6.85 -8.50
N PHE A 377 -9.49 6.63 -9.56
CA PHE A 377 -9.67 5.44 -10.40
C PHE A 377 -9.37 4.16 -9.61
N GLY A 378 -8.17 4.03 -9.02
CA GLY A 378 -7.79 2.85 -8.23
C GLY A 378 -8.66 2.65 -6.99
N TYR A 379 -9.07 3.73 -6.34
CA TYR A 379 -10.05 3.68 -5.27
C TYR A 379 -11.36 3.01 -5.71
N ASN A 380 -11.95 3.48 -6.82
CA ASN A 380 -13.24 2.97 -7.27
C ASN A 380 -13.14 1.58 -7.91
N MET A 381 -12.01 1.21 -8.51
CA MET A 381 -11.75 -0.16 -8.95
C MET A 381 -11.72 -1.12 -7.76
N THR A 382 -11.02 -0.78 -6.68
CA THR A 382 -10.98 -1.60 -5.47
C THR A 382 -12.32 -1.62 -4.73
N ARG A 383 -13.03 -0.49 -4.73
CA ARG A 383 -14.40 -0.40 -4.22
C ARG A 383 -15.35 -1.33 -4.98
N SER A 384 -15.18 -1.47 -6.30
CA SER A 384 -16.00 -2.39 -7.10
C SER A 384 -15.90 -3.83 -6.60
N ALA A 385 -14.69 -4.29 -6.29
CA ALA A 385 -14.44 -5.60 -5.69
C ALA A 385 -15.02 -5.70 -4.27
N GLY A 386 -14.75 -4.73 -3.41
CA GLY A 386 -15.23 -4.73 -2.02
C GLY A 386 -16.75 -4.78 -1.92
N GLU A 387 -17.46 -3.94 -2.69
CA GLU A 387 -18.92 -3.95 -2.77
C GLU A 387 -19.47 -5.27 -3.36
N ALA A 388 -18.75 -5.87 -4.31
CA ALA A 388 -19.12 -7.19 -4.84
C ALA A 388 -18.94 -8.30 -3.80
N PHE A 389 -17.83 -8.30 -3.05
CA PHE A 389 -17.58 -9.30 -2.00
C PHE A 389 -18.64 -9.29 -0.90
N GLU A 390 -19.27 -8.15 -0.63
CA GLU A 390 -20.42 -8.09 0.28
C GLU A 390 -21.64 -8.82 -0.24
N ARG A 391 -21.81 -8.89 -1.56
CA ARG A 391 -22.92 -9.59 -2.21
C ARG A 391 -22.66 -11.09 -2.42
N ILE A 392 -21.45 -11.43 -2.91
CA ILE A 392 -21.10 -12.82 -3.30
C ILE A 392 -20.54 -13.65 -2.15
N SER A 393 -20.00 -13.02 -1.11
CA SER A 393 -19.46 -13.68 0.09
C SER A 393 -19.81 -12.90 1.36
N PRO A 394 -21.10 -12.76 1.70
CA PRO A 394 -21.55 -11.88 2.79
C PRO A 394 -21.02 -12.27 4.17
N ASP A 395 -20.76 -13.55 4.39
CA ASP A 395 -20.35 -14.08 5.70
C ASP A 395 -18.84 -14.15 5.89
N LYS A 396 -18.04 -14.01 4.81
CA LYS A 396 -16.58 -14.21 4.86
C LYS A 396 -15.81 -12.98 4.40
N ARG A 397 -14.66 -12.78 5.01
CA ARG A 397 -13.66 -11.82 4.56
C ARG A 397 -12.94 -12.39 3.34
N ILE A 398 -12.82 -11.60 2.30
CA ILE A 398 -11.93 -11.84 1.15
C ILE A 398 -10.78 -10.85 1.25
N LEU A 399 -9.55 -11.32 1.10
CA LEU A 399 -8.40 -10.43 1.05
C LEU A 399 -8.45 -9.59 -0.23
N MET A 400 -8.29 -8.28 -0.09
CA MET A 400 -8.11 -7.34 -1.19
C MET A 400 -7.05 -6.32 -0.81
N PHE A 401 -6.13 -6.03 -1.72
CA PHE A 401 -5.25 -4.88 -1.65
C PHE A 401 -4.92 -4.37 -3.05
N SER A 402 -4.47 -3.14 -3.15
CA SER A 402 -4.35 -2.40 -4.41
C SER A 402 -3.02 -1.65 -4.46
N ARG A 403 -2.54 -1.38 -5.68
CA ARG A 403 -1.40 -0.49 -5.91
C ARG A 403 -1.81 0.97 -5.78
N SER A 404 -2.73 1.43 -6.59
CA SER A 404 -3.20 2.80 -6.54
C SER A 404 -4.37 2.98 -5.57
N SER A 405 -4.41 4.14 -4.92
CA SER A 405 -5.45 4.43 -3.92
C SER A 405 -5.64 5.91 -3.66
N TYR A 406 -6.81 6.23 -3.09
CA TYR A 406 -7.17 7.51 -2.51
C TYR A 406 -7.82 7.28 -1.13
N ILE A 407 -7.93 8.33 -0.29
CA ILE A 407 -8.67 8.24 0.97
C ILE A 407 -10.09 7.75 0.70
N GLY A 408 -10.51 6.74 1.44
CA GLY A 408 -11.79 6.04 1.22
C GLY A 408 -11.61 4.59 0.75
N MET A 409 -10.57 4.29 -0.04
CA MET A 409 -10.30 2.92 -0.48
C MET A 409 -9.97 1.98 0.69
N HIS A 410 -9.40 2.49 1.78
CA HIS A 410 -9.10 1.72 2.98
C HIS A 410 -10.29 0.95 3.57
N ARG A 411 -11.51 1.34 3.23
CA ARG A 411 -12.75 0.62 3.62
C ARG A 411 -12.95 -0.70 2.86
N TYR A 412 -12.30 -0.85 1.72
CA TYR A 412 -12.48 -1.96 0.78
C TYR A 412 -11.25 -2.86 0.64
N GLY A 413 -10.07 -2.36 0.96
CA GLY A 413 -8.84 -3.12 0.85
C GLY A 413 -7.64 -2.46 1.50
N GLY A 414 -6.52 -3.19 1.49
CA GLY A 414 -5.20 -2.71 1.86
C GLY A 414 -4.43 -2.12 0.69
N ILE A 415 -3.13 -1.91 0.89
CA ILE A 415 -2.23 -1.35 -0.10
C ILE A 415 -0.85 -2.01 -0.01
N TRP A 416 -0.19 -2.24 -1.15
CA TRP A 416 1.26 -2.38 -1.17
C TRP A 416 1.88 -1.18 -1.87
N THR A 417 3.13 -0.88 -1.56
CA THR A 417 3.78 0.37 -2.00
C THR A 417 4.34 0.30 -3.43
N GLY A 418 3.86 -0.64 -4.25
CA GLY A 418 4.21 -0.76 -5.67
C GLY A 418 5.64 -1.23 -5.93
N ASP A 419 6.14 -0.94 -7.12
CA ASP A 419 7.37 -1.46 -7.69
C ASP A 419 8.61 -0.77 -7.11
N ASN A 420 9.12 -1.31 -6.04
CA ASN A 420 10.38 -0.91 -5.42
C ASN A 420 11.59 -1.62 -6.05
N CYS A 421 12.78 -1.44 -5.50
CA CYS A 421 14.02 -2.08 -5.97
C CYS A 421 14.73 -2.81 -4.83
N SER A 422 15.54 -3.83 -5.21
CA SER A 422 16.44 -4.54 -4.29
C SER A 422 17.58 -3.64 -3.81
N TRP A 423 17.23 -2.58 -3.06
CA TRP A 423 18.16 -1.59 -2.52
C TRP A 423 18.05 -1.52 -1.00
N TRP A 424 19.20 -1.37 -0.34
CA TRP A 424 19.25 -1.24 1.12
C TRP A 424 18.47 -0.04 1.65
N SER A 425 18.48 1.08 0.92
CA SER A 425 17.70 2.28 1.27
C SER A 425 16.19 2.04 1.29
N HIS A 426 15.70 1.07 0.50
CA HIS A 426 14.28 0.77 0.42
C HIS A 426 13.75 0.01 1.64
N ILE A 427 14.59 -0.66 2.41
CA ILE A 427 14.20 -1.23 3.71
C ILE A 427 13.75 -0.10 4.65
N LEU A 428 14.57 0.94 4.78
CA LEU A 428 14.27 2.09 5.63
C LEU A 428 13.09 2.91 5.10
N LEU A 429 13.01 3.10 3.77
CA LEU A 429 11.89 3.78 3.13
C LEU A 429 10.56 3.07 3.41
N ASN A 430 10.54 1.74 3.30
CA ASN A 430 9.38 0.93 3.62
C ASN A 430 8.92 1.14 5.09
N LEU A 431 9.84 1.10 6.05
CA LEU A 431 9.51 1.38 7.45
C LEU A 431 8.91 2.78 7.63
N LYS A 432 9.47 3.80 6.98
CA LYS A 432 9.03 5.20 7.10
C LYS A 432 7.64 5.46 6.49
N MET A 433 7.24 4.70 5.48
CA MET A 433 5.91 4.83 4.85
C MET A 433 4.78 4.26 5.70
N MET A 434 5.03 3.19 6.48
CA MET A 434 3.98 2.47 7.20
C MET A 434 3.13 3.34 8.14
N PRO A 435 3.70 4.20 9.01
CA PRO A 435 2.87 5.03 9.89
C PRO A 435 2.05 6.07 9.12
N SER A 436 2.59 6.62 8.02
CA SER A 436 1.85 7.58 7.19
C SER A 436 0.63 6.95 6.52
N LEU A 437 0.74 5.70 6.05
CA LEU A 437 -0.40 4.92 5.52
C LEU A 437 -1.44 4.64 6.62
N ASN A 438 -0.99 4.29 7.83
CA ASN A 438 -1.90 4.05 8.95
C ASN A 438 -2.67 5.31 9.38
N MET A 439 -2.07 6.51 9.31
CA MET A 439 -2.75 7.78 9.54
C MET A 439 -3.93 7.97 8.57
N CYS A 440 -3.80 7.44 7.36
CA CYS A 440 -4.80 7.52 6.28
C CYS A 440 -5.80 6.33 6.26
N GLY A 441 -5.78 5.47 7.29
CA GLY A 441 -6.70 4.35 7.43
C GLY A 441 -6.23 3.04 6.80
N PHE A 442 -5.12 3.03 6.07
CA PHE A 442 -4.56 1.81 5.48
C PHE A 442 -3.76 1.03 6.51
N LEU A 443 -4.36 0.01 7.11
CA LEU A 443 -3.72 -0.82 8.12
C LEU A 443 -3.08 -2.08 7.55
N TYR A 444 -3.72 -2.74 6.56
CA TYR A 444 -3.14 -3.88 5.86
C TYR A 444 -2.20 -3.37 4.76
N THR A 445 -0.94 -3.22 5.14
CA THR A 445 0.09 -2.59 4.30
C THR A 445 1.41 -3.36 4.33
N GLY A 446 2.17 -3.24 3.26
CA GLY A 446 3.52 -3.77 3.12
C GLY A 446 4.18 -3.31 1.84
N ALA A 447 5.37 -3.84 1.57
CA ALA A 447 6.12 -3.63 0.34
C ALA A 447 6.57 -4.96 -0.23
N ASP A 448 7.08 -4.95 -1.46
CA ASP A 448 7.72 -6.11 -2.06
C ASP A 448 9.05 -6.40 -1.34
N LEU A 449 9.03 -7.40 -0.46
CA LEU A 449 10.19 -7.77 0.34
C LEU A 449 11.27 -8.40 -0.55
N GLY A 450 12.49 -7.95 -0.40
CA GLY A 450 13.60 -8.31 -1.27
C GLY A 450 13.77 -7.37 -2.47
N GLY A 451 12.73 -6.62 -2.81
CA GLY A 451 12.66 -5.68 -3.93
C GLY A 451 12.10 -6.32 -5.20
N PHE A 452 11.19 -5.62 -5.87
CA PHE A 452 10.59 -6.06 -7.13
C PHE A 452 11.60 -5.95 -8.29
N GLY A 453 12.09 -4.75 -8.51
CA GLY A 453 13.10 -4.48 -9.53
C GLY A 453 14.52 -4.82 -9.06
N THR A 454 15.40 -5.16 -10.00
CA THR A 454 16.80 -5.52 -9.77
C THR A 454 17.01 -6.84 -9.00
N ASN A 455 18.28 -7.25 -8.81
CA ASN A 455 18.62 -8.53 -8.20
C ASN A 455 18.90 -8.37 -6.71
N THR A 456 18.17 -9.08 -5.88
CA THR A 456 18.44 -9.12 -4.44
C THR A 456 19.67 -9.97 -4.11
N THR A 457 20.23 -9.73 -2.91
CA THR A 457 21.21 -10.63 -2.28
C THR A 457 20.57 -11.36 -1.11
N ARG A 458 21.19 -12.46 -0.68
CA ARG A 458 20.76 -13.20 0.52
C ARG A 458 20.62 -12.28 1.75
N ASP A 459 21.61 -11.45 1.98
CA ASP A 459 21.67 -10.57 3.16
C ASP A 459 20.60 -9.48 3.12
N LEU A 460 20.40 -8.86 1.95
CA LEU A 460 19.35 -7.87 1.74
C LEU A 460 17.97 -8.47 2.01
N LEU A 461 17.71 -9.65 1.44
CA LEU A 461 16.43 -10.34 1.62
C LEU A 461 16.17 -10.69 3.08
N LEU A 462 17.16 -11.27 3.80
CA LEU A 462 17.02 -11.58 5.22
C LEU A 462 16.73 -10.35 6.08
N ARG A 463 17.44 -9.24 5.85
CA ARG A 463 17.19 -7.98 6.59
C ARG A 463 15.83 -7.38 6.26
N TRP A 464 15.38 -7.48 5.01
CA TRP A 464 14.05 -6.98 4.64
C TRP A 464 12.93 -7.87 5.17
N LEU A 465 13.12 -9.19 5.15
CA LEU A 465 12.21 -10.14 5.80
C LEU A 465 12.11 -9.89 7.31
N ALA A 466 13.21 -9.52 7.98
CA ALA A 466 13.18 -9.18 9.40
C ALA A 466 12.31 -7.94 9.70
N LEU A 467 12.24 -6.95 8.80
CA LEU A 467 11.23 -5.89 8.87
C LEU A 467 9.83 -6.44 8.51
N GLY A 468 9.74 -7.24 7.44
CA GLY A 468 8.50 -7.82 6.95
C GLY A 468 7.76 -8.67 7.99
N VAL A 469 8.48 -9.25 8.96
CA VAL A 469 7.87 -9.93 10.12
C VAL A 469 6.80 -9.07 10.79
N PHE A 470 6.96 -7.76 10.80
CA PHE A 470 6.09 -6.82 11.49
C PHE A 470 5.03 -6.17 10.59
N THR A 471 5.20 -6.18 9.27
CA THR A 471 4.21 -5.58 8.35
C THR A 471 3.01 -6.51 8.15
N PRO A 472 1.75 -6.05 8.21
CA PRO A 472 0.58 -6.90 7.99
C PRO A 472 0.66 -7.69 6.70
N LEU A 473 0.92 -7.05 5.56
CA LEU A 473 1.28 -7.71 4.30
C LEU A 473 2.76 -8.11 4.33
N MET A 474 3.04 -9.42 4.38
CA MET A 474 4.40 -9.99 4.33
C MET A 474 4.57 -10.81 3.04
N ARG A 475 4.87 -10.14 1.94
CA ARG A 475 5.00 -10.73 0.60
C ARG A 475 6.41 -10.54 0.04
N ASN A 476 7.06 -11.65 -0.33
CA ASN A 476 8.24 -11.64 -1.18
C ASN A 476 7.78 -11.60 -2.65
N HIS A 477 8.21 -10.60 -3.42
CA HIS A 477 7.81 -10.44 -4.82
C HIS A 477 8.97 -9.94 -5.68
N ALA A 478 9.11 -10.50 -6.89
CA ALA A 478 10.20 -10.20 -7.82
C ALA A 478 9.70 -10.08 -9.26
N ALA A 479 10.31 -9.18 -10.03
CA ALA A 479 10.02 -8.97 -11.44
C ALA A 479 10.54 -10.08 -12.33
N LEU A 480 9.93 -10.25 -13.49
CA LEU A 480 10.43 -11.10 -14.58
C LEU A 480 11.84 -10.66 -15.00
N GLY A 481 12.73 -11.62 -15.21
CA GLY A 481 14.11 -11.38 -15.63
C GLY A 481 15.07 -10.98 -14.50
N THR A 482 14.60 -10.81 -13.26
CA THR A 482 15.46 -10.67 -12.09
C THR A 482 15.86 -12.02 -11.51
N ARG A 483 16.85 -12.01 -10.59
CA ARG A 483 17.24 -13.21 -9.83
C ARG A 483 16.04 -13.82 -9.12
N GLU A 484 15.93 -15.14 -9.14
CA GLU A 484 15.01 -15.88 -8.28
C GLU A 484 15.34 -15.61 -6.82
N GLN A 485 14.31 -15.26 -6.01
CA GLN A 485 14.51 -14.82 -4.62
C GLN A 485 13.67 -15.59 -3.61
N GLU A 486 13.16 -16.75 -4.00
CA GLU A 486 12.58 -17.68 -3.04
C GLU A 486 13.68 -18.15 -2.05
N PRO A 487 13.39 -18.31 -0.75
CA PRO A 487 14.36 -18.73 0.26
C PRO A 487 15.19 -19.95 -0.09
N TYR A 488 14.61 -20.93 -0.80
CA TYR A 488 15.30 -22.16 -1.21
C TYR A 488 16.30 -21.98 -2.38
N GLN A 489 16.37 -20.78 -2.96
CA GLN A 489 17.38 -20.44 -3.98
C GLN A 489 18.71 -19.97 -3.37
N PHE A 490 18.74 -19.79 -2.04
CA PHE A 490 19.91 -19.32 -1.32
C PHE A 490 20.49 -20.42 -0.43
N GLU A 491 21.78 -20.30 -0.13
CA GLU A 491 22.44 -21.11 0.89
C GLU A 491 21.90 -20.77 2.30
N HIS A 492 22.01 -21.71 3.23
CA HIS A 492 21.57 -21.56 4.63
C HIS A 492 20.09 -21.24 4.75
N ILE A 493 19.25 -22.09 4.15
CA ILE A 493 17.78 -21.92 4.15
C ILE A 493 17.19 -21.89 5.58
N GLU A 494 17.88 -22.48 6.55
CA GLU A 494 17.53 -22.44 7.96
C GLU A 494 17.43 -21.01 8.51
N ASP A 495 18.21 -20.06 7.99
CA ASP A 495 18.17 -18.66 8.39
C ASP A 495 16.85 -18.01 7.96
N PHE A 496 16.40 -18.30 6.73
CA PHE A 496 15.10 -17.83 6.24
C PHE A 496 13.94 -18.48 6.99
N ARG A 497 14.03 -19.77 7.28
CA ARG A 497 13.05 -20.49 8.10
C ARG A 497 12.91 -19.83 9.46
N ASN A 498 14.01 -19.46 10.10
CA ASN A 498 13.98 -18.79 11.39
C ASN A 498 13.33 -17.42 11.29
N VAL A 499 13.79 -16.55 10.38
CA VAL A 499 13.28 -15.18 10.25
C VAL A 499 11.79 -15.18 9.90
N ILE A 500 11.36 -15.96 8.90
CA ILE A 500 9.95 -16.06 8.54
C ILE A 500 9.14 -16.70 9.67
N GLY A 501 9.70 -17.71 10.35
CA GLY A 501 9.07 -18.38 11.49
C GLY A 501 8.78 -17.45 12.68
N VAL A 502 9.56 -16.39 12.86
CA VAL A 502 9.29 -15.38 13.90
C VAL A 502 7.96 -14.69 13.67
N ARG A 503 7.54 -14.47 12.39
CA ARG A 503 6.22 -13.96 12.06
C ARG A 503 5.13 -14.79 12.72
N TYR A 504 5.16 -16.09 12.57
CA TYR A 504 4.13 -17.02 13.08
C TYR A 504 4.11 -17.06 14.61
N ARG A 505 5.28 -16.93 15.23
CA ARG A 505 5.39 -16.80 16.68
C ARG A 505 4.75 -15.51 17.21
N LEU A 506 4.78 -14.43 16.44
CA LEU A 506 4.26 -13.11 16.82
C LEU A 506 2.81 -12.86 16.34
N VAL A 507 2.23 -13.69 15.48
CA VAL A 507 0.84 -13.50 15.00
C VAL A 507 -0.16 -13.29 16.14
N PRO A 508 -0.11 -13.98 17.29
CA PRO A 508 -1.04 -13.71 18.40
C PRO A 508 -1.03 -12.25 18.88
N TYR A 509 0.13 -11.59 18.84
CA TYR A 509 0.27 -10.17 19.15
C TYR A 509 -0.10 -9.28 17.95
N LEU A 510 0.54 -9.50 16.80
CA LEU A 510 0.43 -8.64 15.62
C LEU A 510 -1.02 -8.58 15.09
N TYR A 511 -1.70 -9.72 15.03
CA TYR A 511 -3.11 -9.77 14.65
C TYR A 511 -4.01 -9.05 15.65
N SER A 512 -3.74 -9.19 16.96
CA SER A 512 -4.48 -8.47 18.00
C SER A 512 -4.33 -6.95 17.86
N GLU A 513 -3.12 -6.45 17.65
CA GLU A 513 -2.88 -5.01 17.49
C GLU A 513 -3.48 -4.46 16.20
N TYR A 514 -3.44 -5.24 15.11
CA TYR A 514 -4.14 -4.88 13.88
C TYR A 514 -5.65 -4.76 14.10
N MET A 515 -6.26 -5.74 14.75
CA MET A 515 -7.70 -5.74 15.05
C MET A 515 -8.08 -4.59 15.98
N LYS A 516 -7.30 -4.34 17.03
CA LYS A 516 -7.53 -3.19 17.93
C LYS A 516 -7.44 -1.87 17.17
N ALA A 517 -6.45 -1.70 16.30
CA ALA A 517 -6.31 -0.51 15.47
C ALA A 517 -7.49 -0.32 14.49
N ALA A 518 -7.98 -1.40 13.87
CA ALA A 518 -9.10 -1.36 12.95
C ALA A 518 -10.43 -1.03 13.65
N LEU A 519 -10.66 -1.60 14.85
CA LEU A 519 -11.92 -1.46 15.57
C LEU A 519 -12.03 -0.15 16.38
N ASN A 520 -10.90 0.50 16.70
CA ASN A 520 -10.87 1.69 17.55
C ASN A 520 -10.34 2.94 16.84
N ASP A 521 -10.31 2.95 15.49
CA ASP A 521 -9.80 4.06 14.69
C ASP A 521 -8.37 4.49 15.08
N ASP A 522 -7.55 3.52 15.56
CA ASP A 522 -6.18 3.71 16.03
C ASP A 522 -5.16 3.33 14.92
N MET A 523 -3.88 3.50 15.19
CA MET A 523 -2.77 3.11 14.32
C MET A 523 -2.16 1.79 14.79
N TYR A 524 -1.82 0.93 13.84
CA TYR A 524 -1.01 -0.26 14.08
C TYR A 524 0.47 0.13 14.25
N PHE A 525 1.03 0.87 13.30
CA PHE A 525 2.34 1.49 13.40
C PHE A 525 2.22 2.94 13.88
N LYS A 526 2.94 3.30 14.96
CA LYS A 526 2.98 4.66 15.50
C LYS A 526 4.42 5.21 15.44
N PRO A 527 4.64 6.43 14.95
CA PRO A 527 5.92 7.10 15.13
C PRO A 527 6.24 7.27 16.63
N LEU A 528 7.52 7.23 17.00
CA LEU A 528 7.93 7.51 18.38
C LEU A 528 7.47 8.91 18.83
N ALA A 529 7.43 9.87 17.90
CA ALA A 529 6.92 11.22 18.12
C ALA A 529 5.49 11.26 18.71
N PHE A 530 4.62 10.30 18.33
CA PHE A 530 3.23 10.25 18.78
C PHE A 530 3.08 9.65 20.19
N VAL A 531 4.02 8.79 20.58
CA VAL A 531 4.00 8.09 21.89
C VAL A 531 4.82 8.82 22.94
N TYR A 532 5.89 9.52 22.53
CA TYR A 532 6.81 10.27 23.37
C TYR A 532 6.95 11.73 22.88
N PRO A 533 5.87 12.53 22.89
CA PRO A 533 5.86 13.86 22.26
C PRO A 533 6.78 14.88 22.96
N ASP A 534 7.08 14.70 24.25
CA ASP A 534 7.97 15.58 25.02
C ASP A 534 9.44 15.16 24.95
N ASP A 535 9.76 14.01 24.35
CA ASP A 535 11.13 13.54 24.20
C ASP A 535 11.70 13.96 22.84
N LYS A 536 12.61 14.92 22.87
CA LYS A 536 13.20 15.52 21.66
C LYS A 536 13.92 14.49 20.78
N LEU A 537 14.56 13.47 21.35
CA LEU A 537 15.22 12.43 20.54
C LEU A 537 14.19 11.49 19.92
N ALA A 538 13.18 11.07 20.68
CA ALA A 538 12.08 10.25 20.16
C ALA A 538 11.34 10.95 19.01
N ARG A 539 11.05 12.25 19.14
CA ARG A 539 10.41 13.03 18.05
C ARG A 539 11.18 13.01 16.75
N ASN A 540 12.50 12.97 16.81
CA ASN A 540 13.38 12.99 15.63
C ASN A 540 13.87 11.60 15.20
N THR A 541 13.40 10.52 15.84
CA THR A 541 13.76 9.15 15.47
C THR A 541 12.78 8.63 14.40
N GLU A 542 13.27 8.39 13.19
CA GLU A 542 12.47 7.96 12.05
C GLU A 542 12.75 6.53 11.57
N ASP A 543 13.62 5.81 12.25
CA ASP A 543 14.03 4.44 11.91
C ASP A 543 13.64 3.41 12.98
N GLN A 544 12.70 3.80 13.83
CA GLN A 544 12.10 3.00 14.89
C GLN A 544 10.60 3.31 14.95
N LEU A 545 9.75 2.30 15.16
CA LEU A 545 8.31 2.45 15.26
C LEU A 545 7.77 1.68 16.46
N MET A 546 6.68 2.19 17.05
CA MET A 546 5.85 1.41 17.96
C MET A 546 4.83 0.58 17.18
N ILE A 547 4.55 -0.63 17.65
CA ILE A 547 3.40 -1.44 17.24
C ILE A 547 2.54 -1.65 18.47
N GLY A 548 1.29 -1.19 18.37
CA GLY A 548 0.44 -1.12 19.55
C GLY A 548 1.03 -0.19 20.62
N ASN A 549 0.89 -0.60 21.87
CA ASN A 549 1.41 0.14 23.01
C ASN A 549 2.56 -0.61 23.70
N GLU A 550 2.84 -1.85 23.33
CA GLU A 550 3.71 -2.76 24.06
C GLU A 550 5.12 -2.90 23.46
N ILE A 551 5.26 -2.84 22.14
CA ILE A 551 6.55 -3.08 21.50
C ILE A 551 7.03 -1.92 20.62
N MET A 552 8.35 -1.78 20.57
CA MET A 552 9.05 -0.95 19.59
C MET A 552 9.90 -1.84 18.69
N ILE A 553 9.91 -1.54 17.40
CA ILE A 553 10.77 -2.20 16.40
C ILE A 553 11.88 -1.27 15.94
N ALA A 554 13.05 -1.86 15.67
CA ALA A 554 14.24 -1.16 15.17
C ALA A 554 15.03 -2.10 14.24
N PRO A 555 14.57 -2.32 12.99
CA PRO A 555 15.20 -3.27 12.07
C PRO A 555 16.59 -2.78 11.64
N VAL A 556 17.49 -3.72 11.34
CA VAL A 556 18.78 -3.41 10.72
C VAL A 556 18.57 -3.25 9.22
N TYR A 557 18.94 -2.11 8.67
CA TYR A 557 18.72 -1.72 7.27
C TYR A 557 19.99 -1.30 6.52
N THR A 558 21.16 -1.44 7.16
CA THR A 558 22.45 -1.05 6.56
C THR A 558 23.23 -2.29 6.11
N GLN A 559 23.78 -2.24 4.90
CA GLN A 559 24.61 -3.31 4.37
C GLN A 559 25.84 -3.59 5.25
N ASN A 560 26.16 -4.88 5.40
CA ASN A 560 27.29 -5.38 6.19
C ASN A 560 27.24 -5.03 7.69
N ALA A 561 26.13 -4.48 8.20
CA ALA A 561 25.99 -4.19 9.61
C ALA A 561 25.77 -5.46 10.44
N ILE A 562 26.49 -5.57 11.55
CA ILE A 562 26.32 -6.64 12.55
C ILE A 562 25.35 -6.25 13.67
N GLY A 563 24.77 -5.05 13.59
CA GLY A 563 23.85 -4.47 14.55
C GLY A 563 23.59 -3.01 14.23
N ARG A 564 23.02 -2.27 15.18
CA ARG A 564 22.76 -0.84 15.01
C ARG A 564 22.66 -0.11 16.35
N TYR A 565 22.75 1.22 16.29
CA TYR A 565 22.34 2.07 17.41
C TYR A 565 20.81 2.18 17.45
N VAL A 566 20.26 2.09 18.67
CA VAL A 566 18.82 2.23 18.95
C VAL A 566 18.65 3.23 20.07
N TYR A 567 17.69 4.15 19.94
CA TYR A 567 17.30 5.03 21.02
C TYR A 567 16.11 4.42 21.78
N LEU A 568 16.25 4.27 23.10
CA LEU A 568 15.18 3.84 24.00
C LEU A 568 14.62 5.05 24.76
N PRO A 569 13.37 5.48 24.50
CA PRO A 569 12.77 6.61 25.20
C PRO A 569 12.52 6.38 26.71
N GLU A 570 12.45 5.12 27.09
CA GLU A 570 12.31 4.62 28.46
C GLU A 570 13.12 3.33 28.65
N GLU A 571 13.12 2.76 29.85
CA GLU A 571 13.63 1.40 30.08
C GLU A 571 12.79 0.41 29.27
N MET A 572 13.44 -0.46 28.49
CA MET A 572 12.78 -1.49 27.68
C MET A 572 13.49 -2.84 27.81
N MET A 573 12.73 -3.92 27.63
CA MET A 573 13.30 -5.25 27.48
C MET A 573 13.64 -5.49 26.03
N PHE A 574 14.93 -5.57 25.71
CA PHE A 574 15.42 -6.02 24.41
C PHE A 574 15.17 -7.53 24.29
N VAL A 575 14.42 -7.93 23.28
CA VAL A 575 14.15 -9.31 22.93
C VAL A 575 14.68 -9.57 21.53
N LYS A 576 15.42 -10.66 21.38
CA LYS A 576 15.99 -11.07 20.10
C LYS A 576 15.65 -12.53 19.86
N PHE A 577 14.96 -12.81 18.75
CA PHE A 577 14.71 -14.17 18.28
C PHE A 577 15.96 -14.67 17.59
N LEU A 578 16.59 -15.69 18.15
CA LEU A 578 17.87 -16.24 17.68
C LEU A 578 17.67 -17.25 16.55
N GLY A 579 18.71 -17.43 15.72
CA GLY A 579 18.70 -18.39 14.59
C GLY A 579 18.50 -19.86 14.99
N ASN A 580 18.64 -20.21 16.26
CA ASN A 580 18.39 -21.55 16.80
C ASN A 580 16.98 -21.74 17.39
N GLY A 581 16.07 -20.78 17.18
CA GLY A 581 14.69 -20.80 17.68
C GLY A 581 14.51 -20.34 19.12
N ASN A 582 15.58 -20.09 19.86
CA ASN A 582 15.54 -19.53 21.22
C ASN A 582 15.31 -18.01 21.21
N MET A 583 15.15 -17.42 22.38
CA MET A 583 15.07 -15.98 22.58
C MET A 583 16.15 -15.53 23.56
N PHE A 584 16.80 -14.41 23.23
CA PHE A 584 17.62 -13.64 24.17
C PHE A 584 16.76 -12.51 24.75
N GLN A 585 16.93 -12.20 26.02
CA GLN A 585 16.22 -11.12 26.71
C GLN A 585 17.17 -10.37 27.62
N GLU A 586 17.15 -9.04 27.58
CA GLU A 586 17.95 -8.15 28.42
C GLU A 586 17.20 -6.85 28.68
N VAL A 587 17.14 -6.37 29.90
CA VAL A 587 16.57 -5.06 30.23
C VAL A 587 17.63 -3.98 30.05
N LEU A 588 17.30 -3.02 29.16
CA LEU A 588 18.17 -1.87 28.86
C LEU A 588 17.53 -0.58 29.38
N PRO A 589 18.31 0.30 30.02
CA PRO A 589 17.81 1.59 30.52
C PRO A 589 17.51 2.56 29.36
N LYS A 590 16.79 3.64 29.65
CA LYS A 590 16.63 4.77 28.71
C LYS A 590 18.00 5.24 28.19
N GLY A 591 18.08 5.50 26.88
CA GLY A 591 19.29 6.02 26.24
C GLY A 591 19.58 5.42 24.88
N ILE A 592 20.78 5.69 24.36
CA ILE A 592 21.26 5.14 23.09
C ILE A 592 22.08 3.89 23.36
N HIS A 593 21.72 2.79 22.73
CA HIS A 593 22.39 1.49 22.87
C HIS A 593 22.82 0.96 21.50
N TYR A 594 23.99 0.37 21.41
CA TYR A 594 24.36 -0.46 20.28
C TYR A 594 23.89 -1.89 20.54
N VAL A 595 23.07 -2.44 19.68
CA VAL A 595 22.58 -3.81 19.76
C VAL A 595 23.11 -4.64 18.61
N GLU A 596 23.70 -5.78 18.92
CA GLU A 596 24.15 -6.75 17.92
C GLU A 596 22.98 -7.62 17.48
N VAL A 597 22.82 -7.77 16.16
CA VAL A 597 21.76 -8.56 15.53
C VAL A 597 22.34 -9.28 14.32
N ALA A 598 22.47 -10.60 14.37
CA ALA A 598 22.90 -11.41 13.25
C ALA A 598 21.87 -11.41 12.11
N LEU A 599 22.25 -11.84 10.91
CA LEU A 599 21.38 -11.85 9.73
C LEU A 599 20.09 -12.67 9.90
N ASN A 600 20.17 -13.75 10.67
CA ASN A 600 19.07 -14.66 10.93
C ASN A 600 18.33 -14.39 12.24
N GLU A 601 18.53 -13.21 12.84
CA GLU A 601 17.90 -12.79 14.08
C GLU A 601 16.91 -11.65 13.87
N VAL A 602 15.84 -11.63 14.66
CA VAL A 602 14.81 -10.58 14.62
C VAL A 602 14.72 -9.90 15.98
N PRO A 603 15.04 -8.58 16.07
CA PRO A 603 14.98 -7.82 17.30
C PRO A 603 13.63 -7.13 17.50
N LEU A 604 13.22 -6.99 18.76
CA LEU A 604 12.16 -6.07 19.21
C LEU A 604 12.44 -5.60 20.64
N PHE A 605 11.73 -4.57 21.09
CA PHE A 605 11.87 -3.99 22.42
C PHE A 605 10.50 -3.92 23.07
N ILE A 606 10.34 -4.56 24.24
CA ILE A 606 9.09 -4.53 25.01
C ILE A 606 9.18 -3.40 26.03
N ARG A 607 8.17 -2.56 26.06
CA ARG A 607 8.06 -1.42 26.99
C ARG A 607 8.03 -1.91 28.44
N LYS A 608 8.55 -1.06 29.34
CA LYS A 608 8.53 -1.32 30.78
C LYS A 608 7.12 -1.68 31.27
N GLY A 609 7.04 -2.79 32.02
CA GLY A 609 5.79 -3.27 32.59
C GLY A 609 4.82 -3.93 31.57
N CYS A 610 5.25 -4.14 30.33
CA CYS A 610 4.45 -4.82 29.31
C CYS A 610 4.94 -6.26 29.07
N ALA A 611 4.08 -7.07 28.48
CA ALA A 611 4.37 -8.39 27.95
C ALA A 611 3.50 -8.67 26.73
N ILE A 612 3.95 -9.54 25.84
CA ILE A 612 3.26 -9.91 24.60
C ILE A 612 3.05 -11.42 24.50
N PRO A 613 1.96 -11.89 23.87
CA PRO A 613 1.73 -13.31 23.58
C PRO A 613 2.64 -13.76 22.43
N VAL A 614 3.39 -14.82 22.64
CA VAL A 614 4.30 -15.44 21.67
C VAL A 614 3.99 -16.93 21.58
N ALA A 615 3.70 -17.42 20.37
CA ALA A 615 3.47 -18.84 20.08
C ALA A 615 4.79 -19.60 19.80
N ASP A 616 4.69 -20.91 19.66
CA ASP A 616 5.76 -21.71 19.09
C ASP A 616 5.79 -21.54 17.55
N PHE A 617 6.85 -22.07 16.92
CA PHE A 617 6.99 -22.12 15.46
C PHE A 617 5.82 -22.88 14.83
N ALA A 618 5.33 -22.35 13.69
CA ALA A 618 4.32 -22.99 12.85
C ALA A 618 4.64 -22.77 11.36
N GLU A 619 4.23 -23.69 10.50
CA GLU A 619 4.45 -23.62 9.04
C GLU A 619 3.31 -22.91 8.30
N SER A 620 2.18 -22.70 8.97
CA SER A 620 1.01 -21.96 8.46
C SER A 620 0.21 -21.33 9.58
N ILE A 621 -0.63 -20.36 9.27
CA ILE A 621 -1.51 -19.71 10.27
C ILE A 621 -2.41 -20.72 11.00
N PRO A 622 -3.08 -21.70 10.32
CA PRO A 622 -3.89 -22.70 11.01
C PRO A 622 -3.11 -23.64 11.95
N ASP A 623 -1.79 -23.72 11.81
CA ASP A 623 -0.93 -24.60 12.62
C ASP A 623 -0.47 -23.96 13.92
N ILE A 624 -0.74 -22.67 14.13
CA ILE A 624 -0.43 -21.98 15.39
C ILE A 624 -1.30 -22.58 16.50
N LYS A 625 -0.64 -23.26 17.44
CA LYS A 625 -1.31 -23.92 18.56
C LYS A 625 -1.58 -22.95 19.69
N GLU A 626 -2.84 -22.85 20.07
CA GLU A 626 -3.31 -21.96 21.16
C GLU A 626 -2.60 -22.27 22.49
N GLU A 627 -2.43 -23.54 22.80
CA GLU A 627 -1.75 -24.02 24.01
C GLU A 627 -0.24 -23.72 24.05
N SER A 628 0.37 -23.34 22.92
CA SER A 628 1.78 -22.97 22.86
C SER A 628 2.02 -21.49 23.21
N ILE A 629 0.97 -20.69 23.29
CA ILE A 629 1.09 -19.25 23.52
C ILE A 629 1.50 -18.98 24.95
N ARG A 630 2.62 -18.28 25.11
CA ARG A 630 3.15 -17.82 26.39
C ARG A 630 3.41 -16.33 26.40
N MET A 631 3.36 -15.71 27.57
CA MET A 631 3.70 -14.31 27.73
C MET A 631 5.23 -14.13 27.77
N VAL A 632 5.73 -13.16 27.02
CA VAL A 632 7.13 -12.75 26.97
C VAL A 632 7.19 -11.27 27.31
N GLY A 633 7.99 -10.88 28.31
CA GLY A 633 8.10 -9.52 28.77
C GLY A 633 8.34 -9.42 30.28
N TYR A 634 7.92 -8.34 30.88
CA TYR A 634 8.13 -8.09 32.33
C TYR A 634 7.25 -9.00 33.19
N GLU A 635 7.80 -9.46 34.29
CA GLU A 635 7.11 -10.35 35.25
C GLU A 635 5.83 -9.67 35.79
N GLY A 636 4.72 -10.42 35.81
CA GLY A 636 3.42 -9.94 36.30
C GLY A 636 2.67 -9.06 35.30
N ALA A 637 3.23 -8.74 34.13
CA ALA A 637 2.52 -8.02 33.08
C ALA A 637 1.48 -8.91 32.39
N SER A 638 0.37 -8.31 31.98
CA SER A 638 -0.71 -8.98 31.25
C SER A 638 -0.93 -8.30 29.89
N TYR A 639 -1.58 -9.02 28.97
CA TYR A 639 -1.95 -8.51 27.67
C TYR A 639 -3.35 -8.98 27.32
N GLU A 640 -4.20 -8.06 26.88
CA GLU A 640 -5.54 -8.37 26.37
C GLU A 640 -5.46 -8.72 24.88
N ARG A 641 -5.60 -10.00 24.58
CA ARG A 641 -5.51 -10.51 23.21
C ARG A 641 -6.88 -10.51 22.55
N TYR A 642 -6.95 -10.01 21.32
CA TYR A 642 -8.11 -10.15 20.44
C TYR A 642 -8.12 -11.56 19.82
N THR A 643 -9.29 -12.20 19.81
CA THR A 643 -9.49 -13.53 19.21
C THR A 643 -10.80 -13.59 18.44
N ASP A 644 -10.75 -14.20 17.26
CA ASP A 644 -11.90 -14.52 16.42
C ASP A 644 -11.59 -15.78 15.58
N ASP A 645 -12.49 -16.17 14.68
CA ASP A 645 -12.27 -17.28 13.76
C ASP A 645 -11.31 -16.92 12.59
N GLY A 646 -11.03 -15.64 12.40
CA GLY A 646 -10.15 -15.12 11.36
C GLY A 646 -10.75 -15.08 9.96
N VAL A 647 -12.00 -15.48 9.79
CA VAL A 647 -12.67 -15.66 8.49
C VAL A 647 -13.97 -14.88 8.40
N SER A 648 -14.79 -14.91 9.44
CA SER A 648 -16.12 -14.29 9.44
C SER A 648 -16.02 -12.76 9.36
N ARG A 649 -16.97 -12.12 8.65
CA ARG A 649 -17.11 -10.66 8.65
C ARG A 649 -17.45 -10.14 10.05
N ILE A 650 -17.01 -8.93 10.38
CA ILE A 650 -17.19 -8.26 11.68
C ILE A 650 -18.01 -6.99 11.49
#